data_7d44881389d5c1de2c698aab42042d90
#
_entry.id   7d44881389d5c1de2c698aab42042d90
#
_cell.length_a   1.000
_cell.length_b   1.000
_cell.length_c   1.000
_cell.angle_alpha   90.00
_cell.angle_beta   90.00
_cell.angle_gamma   90.00
#
_symmetry.space_group_name_H-M   'P 1'
#
loop_
_entity.id
_entity.type
_entity.pdbx_description
1 polymer ?
#
loop_
_entity_poly.entity_id
_entity_poly.type
_entity_poly.pdbx_seq_one_letter_code
_entity_poly.pdbx_strand_id
1 'polypeptide(L)'
;MPLPIPNLDDRLFDDLVAEAITRIEAYTPEWSNIAPGDPGSALIDMFAWLAETIIYRQNLIPLRQRRAFMNLLGMPLRPAAPATGVVCVDAGALPLPAPVPAGQAQFIVGPVTFTSTTDLQSTPLQLVPMIKAQYQAADAASQAKLISMLRTLYNYDQPMPFVAQPAFGPDGVLRLSSTLDNQIWLALVTPKGFASTAAQVQQALAALAAGSGSLAMGLAPASDIPGTQAFNQATSLPTRTLNWAVATPDGSGGVRQIPLEVVADTSNGGRAAGVALLRLPSNASLLVPPPPPNDGDPMYAGTAGQPPQLPVDVTSDRVVMWLTLTTSDPAFTLGWLGVNAVGIIGQAIETDEPLGTATGESDLTFTLSGTPVAPASLVLQVWPPGATQPQSWTQIANFGSAGRNDTVYVLDPTAGTVTFGDGIRGMRPPAGAIVVAASYAYGGGSATNLQPGSIKAITPSTAGTVRHEWPTAGGSDGEAVADAERRIPAFLANRDRAVTADDFQALALATPGIALGRAQVAQGLMPGANAAATRTGVPGVVSVFIWPNQPIAFGNGPVATLAQLQLVFAWLQQRILIGTQLFVLAAEPVPVYASVAIQVLNGADALAAVQGVQQALAAYLWPLPPGGPDQTGWPLGRTVASDELLTQAARVAGVLAADQVVLYQQSNSAWSAATTVALQPWQVPALQGVGVSTDSSGPPAPPPLTGSGGDTGTGPTLVPIVPKTC
;
A
#
# COMPACT_ATOMS: atom_id res chain seq x y z
N MET A 1 16.45 13.23 -19.01
CA MET A 1 15.83 13.95 -20.12
C MET A 1 15.19 12.92 -21.04
N PRO A 2 13.93 13.09 -21.49
CA PRO A 2 13.43 12.26 -22.58
C PRO A 2 14.36 12.41 -23.79
N LEU A 3 14.52 11.34 -24.55
CA LEU A 3 15.32 11.42 -25.78
C LEU A 3 14.69 12.49 -26.68
N PRO A 4 15.47 13.48 -27.16
CA PRO A 4 14.93 14.47 -28.09
C PRO A 4 14.45 13.74 -29.34
N ILE A 5 13.19 13.95 -29.71
CA ILE A 5 12.67 13.45 -30.98
C ILE A 5 13.44 14.18 -32.08
N PRO A 6 14.16 13.47 -32.96
CA PRO A 6 14.89 14.12 -34.03
C PRO A 6 13.91 14.83 -34.98
N ASN A 7 14.11 16.09 -35.21
CA ASN A 7 13.41 16.81 -36.24
C ASN A 7 14.04 16.41 -37.60
N LEU A 8 13.32 15.67 -38.42
CA LEU A 8 13.81 15.15 -39.69
C LEU A 8 13.85 16.24 -40.78
N ASP A 9 12.94 17.21 -40.67
CA ASP A 9 12.85 18.37 -41.52
C ASP A 9 12.30 19.54 -40.71
N ASP A 10 13.05 20.64 -40.64
CA ASP A 10 12.74 21.81 -39.81
C ASP A 10 12.13 22.98 -40.62
N ARG A 11 11.90 22.79 -41.95
CA ARG A 11 11.30 23.80 -42.78
C ARG A 11 9.86 24.07 -42.37
N LEU A 12 9.54 25.34 -42.19
CA LEU A 12 8.22 25.86 -41.95
C LEU A 12 7.56 26.38 -43.21
N PHE A 13 6.31 26.79 -43.13
CA PHE A 13 5.54 27.33 -44.27
C PHE A 13 6.29 28.45 -45.02
N ASP A 14 6.82 29.43 -44.25
CA ASP A 14 7.54 30.58 -44.88
C ASP A 14 8.83 30.15 -45.59
N ASP A 15 9.54 29.16 -45.08
CA ASP A 15 10.76 28.60 -45.71
C ASP A 15 10.41 27.91 -47.02
N LEU A 16 9.31 27.15 -47.07
CA LEU A 16 8.82 26.44 -48.25
C LEU A 16 8.34 27.43 -49.31
N VAL A 17 7.64 28.49 -48.93
CA VAL A 17 7.24 29.57 -49.83
C VAL A 17 8.44 30.27 -50.39
N ALA A 18 9.42 30.66 -49.58
CA ALA A 18 10.64 31.32 -49.99
C ALA A 18 11.47 30.44 -50.95
N GLU A 19 11.60 29.15 -50.65
CA GLU A 19 12.26 28.17 -51.56
C GLU A 19 11.53 28.06 -52.89
N ALA A 20 10.19 27.99 -52.87
CA ALA A 20 9.40 27.93 -54.11
C ALA A 20 9.55 29.18 -54.97
N ILE A 21 9.50 30.37 -54.38
CA ILE A 21 9.68 31.67 -55.04
C ILE A 21 11.08 31.73 -55.69
N THR A 22 12.13 31.30 -54.98
CA THR A 22 13.49 31.31 -55.51
C THR A 22 13.64 30.42 -56.78
N ARG A 23 12.84 29.36 -56.90
CA ARG A 23 12.87 28.46 -58.04
C ARG A 23 12.08 28.96 -59.23
N ILE A 24 11.18 29.94 -59.10
CA ILE A 24 10.36 30.50 -60.17
C ILE A 24 11.23 31.11 -61.28
N GLU A 25 12.24 31.86 -60.92
CA GLU A 25 13.18 32.47 -61.91
C GLU A 25 13.82 31.43 -62.78
N ALA A 26 14.10 30.23 -62.28
CA ALA A 26 14.73 29.15 -63.07
C ALA A 26 13.76 28.36 -63.94
N TYR A 27 12.47 28.26 -63.62
CA TYR A 27 11.50 27.40 -64.31
C TYR A 27 10.46 28.19 -65.06
N THR A 28 10.16 29.43 -64.63
CA THR A 28 9.13 30.29 -65.26
C THR A 28 9.60 31.75 -65.30
N PRO A 29 10.66 32.09 -66.04
CA PRO A 29 11.26 33.42 -66.04
C PRO A 29 10.29 34.53 -66.53
N GLU A 30 9.21 34.14 -67.17
CA GLU A 30 8.15 35.04 -67.67
C GLU A 30 7.26 35.57 -66.56
N TRP A 31 7.21 34.89 -65.35
CA TRP A 31 6.45 35.31 -64.21
C TRP A 31 7.32 36.16 -63.26
N SER A 32 7.44 37.44 -63.61
CA SER A 32 8.34 38.38 -62.91
C SER A 32 7.68 39.19 -61.80
N ASN A 33 6.36 39.12 -61.59
CA ASN A 33 5.64 39.88 -60.58
C ASN A 33 4.86 38.92 -59.65
N ILE A 34 5.50 38.53 -58.59
CA ILE A 34 4.91 37.64 -57.55
C ILE A 34 4.28 38.55 -56.47
N ALA A 35 3.00 38.86 -56.61
CA ALA A 35 2.27 39.67 -55.66
C ALA A 35 1.33 38.83 -54.78
N PRO A 36 1.12 39.20 -53.52
CA PRO A 36 0.09 38.58 -52.68
C PRO A 36 -1.29 38.72 -53.33
N GLY A 37 -1.99 37.60 -53.50
CA GLY A 37 -3.32 37.55 -54.17
C GLY A 37 -3.30 37.17 -55.63
N ASP A 38 -2.13 36.97 -56.23
CA ASP A 38 -1.99 36.36 -57.55
C ASP A 38 -2.35 34.87 -57.51
N PRO A 39 -3.08 34.31 -58.51
CA PRO A 39 -3.43 32.90 -58.53
C PRO A 39 -2.24 31.94 -58.40
N GLY A 40 -1.07 32.32 -58.95
CA GLY A 40 0.18 31.56 -58.79
C GLY A 40 0.71 31.54 -57.39
N SER A 41 0.73 32.71 -56.70
CA SER A 41 1.12 32.83 -55.31
C SER A 41 0.19 32.02 -54.40
N ALA A 42 -1.12 32.07 -54.65
CA ALA A 42 -2.10 31.28 -53.90
C ALA A 42 -1.87 29.74 -54.06
N LEU A 43 -1.44 29.29 -55.22
CA LEU A 43 -1.06 27.89 -55.44
C LEU A 43 0.22 27.53 -54.71
N ILE A 44 1.24 28.40 -54.68
CA ILE A 44 2.48 28.20 -53.89
C ILE A 44 2.15 28.07 -52.41
N ASP A 45 1.32 29.00 -51.88
CA ASP A 45 0.90 28.97 -50.46
C ASP A 45 0.14 27.67 -50.14
N MET A 46 -0.74 27.21 -51.02
CA MET A 46 -1.48 25.98 -50.82
C MET A 46 -0.55 24.74 -50.85
N PHE A 47 0.43 24.69 -51.73
CA PHE A 47 1.42 23.59 -51.75
C PHE A 47 2.38 23.67 -50.59
N ALA A 48 2.82 24.85 -50.14
CA ALA A 48 3.64 25.05 -49.00
C ALA A 48 2.90 24.58 -47.73
N TRP A 49 1.63 24.94 -47.55
CA TRP A 49 0.80 24.46 -46.46
C TRP A 49 0.62 22.93 -46.48
N LEU A 50 0.40 22.34 -47.63
CA LEU A 50 0.31 20.89 -47.76
C LEU A 50 1.64 20.21 -47.44
N ALA A 51 2.76 20.76 -47.93
CA ALA A 51 4.11 20.24 -47.63
C ALA A 51 4.42 20.35 -46.13
N GLU A 52 4.15 21.50 -45.50
CA GLU A 52 4.31 21.66 -44.05
C GLU A 52 3.47 20.63 -43.25
N THR A 53 2.22 20.38 -43.66
CA THR A 53 1.38 19.36 -43.05
C THR A 53 1.99 17.96 -43.17
N ILE A 54 2.60 17.63 -44.33
CA ILE A 54 3.30 16.36 -44.56
C ILE A 54 4.56 16.27 -43.68
N ILE A 55 5.39 17.33 -43.66
CA ILE A 55 6.60 17.43 -42.85
C ILE A 55 6.24 17.28 -41.36
N TYR A 56 5.20 17.97 -40.90
CA TYR A 56 4.70 17.83 -39.52
C TYR A 56 4.35 16.38 -39.17
N ARG A 57 3.62 15.69 -40.05
CA ARG A 57 3.28 14.26 -39.85
C ARG A 57 4.51 13.36 -39.91
N GLN A 58 5.49 13.67 -40.76
CA GLN A 58 6.73 12.91 -40.87
C GLN A 58 7.62 13.07 -39.63
N ASN A 59 7.63 14.25 -39.01
CA ASN A 59 8.33 14.51 -37.75
C ASN A 59 7.64 13.88 -36.53
N LEU A 60 6.35 13.52 -36.65
CA LEU A 60 5.64 12.79 -35.59
C LEU A 60 6.00 11.31 -35.67
N ILE A 61 6.81 10.83 -34.72
CA ILE A 61 6.98 9.38 -34.53
C ILE A 61 5.74 8.83 -33.86
N PRO A 62 4.90 8.01 -34.53
CA PRO A 62 3.69 7.47 -33.92
C PRO A 62 3.98 6.68 -32.65
N LEU A 63 3.13 6.78 -31.64
CA LEU A 63 3.26 6.03 -30.36
C LEU A 63 3.44 4.52 -30.59
N ARG A 64 2.80 3.98 -31.65
CA ARG A 64 2.94 2.57 -32.04
C ARG A 64 4.40 2.21 -32.35
N GLN A 65 5.12 3.06 -33.08
CA GLN A 65 6.52 2.82 -33.44
C GLN A 65 7.43 2.96 -32.24
N ARG A 66 7.18 3.93 -31.35
CA ARG A 66 7.91 4.11 -30.10
C ARG A 66 7.77 2.87 -29.19
N ARG A 67 6.54 2.34 -29.04
CA ARG A 67 6.29 1.08 -28.33
C ARG A 67 7.00 -0.11 -28.97
N ALA A 68 6.94 -0.25 -30.29
CA ALA A 68 7.63 -1.33 -31.00
C ALA A 68 9.15 -1.28 -30.79
N PHE A 69 9.74 -0.09 -30.80
CA PHE A 69 11.16 0.10 -30.51
C PHE A 69 11.53 -0.31 -29.08
N MET A 70 10.73 0.09 -28.08
CA MET A 70 10.94 -0.33 -26.70
C MET A 70 10.83 -1.84 -26.53
N ASN A 71 9.86 -2.48 -27.21
CA ASN A 71 9.73 -3.93 -27.20
C ASN A 71 10.95 -4.64 -27.83
N LEU A 72 11.52 -4.07 -28.89
CA LEU A 72 12.76 -4.57 -29.51
C LEU A 72 13.97 -4.45 -28.56
N LEU A 73 14.01 -3.41 -27.72
CA LEU A 73 15.02 -3.26 -26.67
C LEU A 73 14.81 -4.21 -25.47
N GLY A 74 13.71 -4.97 -25.44
CA GLY A 74 13.34 -5.80 -24.28
C GLY A 74 12.80 -4.99 -23.09
N MET A 75 12.29 -3.78 -23.34
CA MET A 75 11.77 -2.85 -22.34
C MET A 75 10.28 -2.55 -22.58
N PRO A 76 9.38 -3.51 -22.43
CA PRO A 76 7.96 -3.24 -22.55
C PRO A 76 7.52 -2.20 -21.50
N LEU A 77 6.43 -1.50 -21.78
CA LEU A 77 5.77 -0.63 -20.81
C LEU A 77 5.36 -1.45 -19.58
N ARG A 78 5.53 -0.87 -18.40
CA ARG A 78 5.02 -1.48 -17.17
C ARG A 78 3.50 -1.38 -17.17
N PRO A 79 2.77 -2.50 -17.01
CA PRO A 79 1.32 -2.46 -16.92
C PRO A 79 0.86 -1.77 -15.62
N ALA A 80 -0.41 -1.37 -15.58
CA ALA A 80 -1.03 -0.92 -14.34
C ALA A 80 -1.00 -2.04 -13.29
N ALA A 81 -0.70 -1.70 -12.05
CA ALA A 81 -0.78 -2.62 -10.92
C ALA A 81 -2.05 -2.33 -10.10
N PRO A 82 -2.78 -3.36 -9.64
CA PRO A 82 -3.93 -3.20 -8.77
C PRO A 82 -3.51 -2.97 -7.33
N ALA A 83 -4.29 -2.21 -6.56
CA ALA A 83 -4.19 -2.21 -5.11
C ALA A 83 -4.77 -3.51 -4.54
N THR A 84 -4.21 -3.92 -3.42
CA THR A 84 -4.74 -5.01 -2.60
C THR A 84 -5.15 -4.48 -1.23
N GLY A 85 -6.08 -5.16 -0.59
CA GLY A 85 -6.53 -4.77 0.74
C GLY A 85 -7.40 -5.84 1.39
N VAL A 86 -7.99 -5.47 2.51
CA VAL A 86 -8.89 -6.33 3.26
C VAL A 86 -10.13 -5.54 3.63
N VAL A 87 -11.30 -6.16 3.46
CA VAL A 87 -12.58 -5.64 3.95
C VAL A 87 -13.26 -6.67 4.82
N CYS A 88 -14.17 -6.25 5.71
CA CYS A 88 -15.01 -7.14 6.48
C CYS A 88 -16.44 -7.12 5.94
N VAL A 89 -17.10 -8.29 5.96
CA VAL A 89 -18.51 -8.41 5.51
C VAL A 89 -19.33 -9.13 6.58
N ASP A 90 -20.22 -8.40 7.23
CA ASP A 90 -20.98 -8.88 8.36
C ASP A 90 -22.36 -9.38 7.95
N ALA A 91 -22.75 -10.56 8.44
CA ALA A 91 -24.10 -11.06 8.28
C ALA A 91 -25.09 -10.30 9.18
N GLY A 92 -26.22 -9.89 8.60
CA GLY A 92 -27.26 -9.13 9.33
C GLY A 92 -28.23 -9.98 10.13
N ALA A 93 -28.33 -11.30 9.87
CA ALA A 93 -29.29 -12.21 10.51
C ALA A 93 -28.85 -13.68 10.38
N LEU A 94 -29.54 -14.56 11.09
CA LEU A 94 -29.49 -16.00 10.85
C LEU A 94 -30.67 -16.42 9.94
N PRO A 95 -30.56 -17.49 9.12
CA PRO A 95 -29.37 -18.33 8.94
C PRO A 95 -28.22 -17.59 8.26
N LEU A 96 -26.97 -18.12 8.43
CA LEU A 96 -25.78 -17.52 7.79
C LEU A 96 -25.95 -17.51 6.26
N PRO A 97 -25.49 -16.44 5.59
CA PRO A 97 -25.44 -16.41 4.14
C PRO A 97 -24.60 -17.56 3.57
N ALA A 98 -24.91 -17.99 2.36
CA ALA A 98 -24.09 -18.96 1.65
C ALA A 98 -22.68 -18.39 1.42
N PRO A 99 -21.63 -19.24 1.51
CA PRO A 99 -20.28 -18.83 1.18
C PRO A 99 -20.18 -18.33 -0.26
N VAL A 100 -19.44 -17.26 -0.48
CA VAL A 100 -19.13 -16.75 -1.82
C VAL A 100 -17.68 -17.11 -2.13
N PRO A 101 -17.42 -17.93 -3.16
CA PRO A 101 -16.06 -18.33 -3.53
C PRO A 101 -15.19 -17.13 -3.91
N ALA A 102 -13.88 -17.30 -3.76
CA ALA A 102 -12.89 -16.33 -4.24
C ALA A 102 -13.13 -16.00 -5.72
N GLY A 103 -12.97 -14.74 -6.08
CA GLY A 103 -13.21 -14.25 -7.45
C GLY A 103 -14.66 -13.91 -7.78
N GLN A 104 -15.64 -14.26 -6.93
CA GLN A 104 -17.05 -14.04 -7.22
C GLN A 104 -17.69 -12.86 -6.48
N ALA A 105 -17.15 -12.47 -5.33
CA ALA A 105 -17.60 -11.27 -4.65
C ALA A 105 -16.95 -10.04 -5.27
N GLN A 106 -17.78 -9.05 -5.62
CA GLN A 106 -17.34 -7.79 -6.21
C GLN A 106 -17.72 -6.61 -5.31
N PHE A 107 -16.81 -5.64 -5.23
CA PHE A 107 -16.98 -4.40 -4.47
C PHE A 107 -16.78 -3.23 -5.44
N ILE A 108 -17.82 -2.43 -5.67
CA ILE A 108 -17.82 -1.37 -6.66
C ILE A 108 -17.74 -0.01 -5.97
N VAL A 109 -16.76 0.81 -6.37
CA VAL A 109 -16.56 2.18 -5.87
C VAL A 109 -16.34 3.12 -7.05
N GLY A 110 -17.40 3.81 -7.47
CA GLY A 110 -17.34 4.63 -8.69
C GLY A 110 -16.97 3.81 -9.93
N PRO A 111 -15.90 4.16 -10.64
CA PRO A 111 -15.45 3.41 -11.82
C PRO A 111 -14.57 2.19 -11.47
N VAL A 112 -14.23 1.98 -10.19
CA VAL A 112 -13.29 0.96 -9.76
C VAL A 112 -14.04 -0.24 -9.23
N THR A 113 -13.65 -1.44 -9.67
CA THR A 113 -14.16 -2.72 -9.17
C THR A 113 -13.05 -3.47 -8.45
N PHE A 114 -13.37 -3.98 -7.26
CA PHE A 114 -12.52 -4.93 -6.54
C PHE A 114 -13.18 -6.29 -6.56
N THR A 115 -12.34 -7.32 -6.62
CA THR A 115 -12.79 -8.72 -6.58
C THR A 115 -12.19 -9.41 -5.36
N SER A 116 -12.92 -10.32 -4.73
CA SER A 116 -12.43 -11.10 -3.59
C SER A 116 -11.30 -12.04 -4.01
N THR A 117 -10.24 -12.11 -3.19
CA THR A 117 -9.10 -13.03 -3.39
C THR A 117 -9.17 -14.26 -2.51
N THR A 118 -10.05 -14.24 -1.49
CA THR A 118 -10.31 -15.37 -0.58
C THR A 118 -11.81 -15.66 -0.55
N ASP A 119 -12.17 -16.85 -0.11
CA ASP A 119 -13.56 -17.20 0.10
C ASP A 119 -14.17 -16.29 1.15
N LEU A 120 -15.37 -15.83 0.90
CA LEU A 120 -16.13 -14.97 1.80
C LEU A 120 -17.18 -15.81 2.55
N GLN A 121 -17.03 -15.85 3.88
CA GLN A 121 -18.06 -16.35 4.78
C GLN A 121 -18.38 -15.28 5.81
N SER A 122 -19.56 -14.67 5.70
CA SER A 122 -20.01 -13.66 6.66
C SER A 122 -20.70 -14.30 7.86
N THR A 123 -20.43 -13.76 9.04
CA THR A 123 -21.04 -14.16 10.30
C THR A 123 -21.53 -12.91 11.05
N PRO A 124 -22.55 -13.04 11.94
CA PRO A 124 -23.03 -11.91 12.75
C PRO A 124 -22.14 -11.73 14.00
N LEU A 125 -20.84 -11.54 13.78
CA LEU A 125 -19.85 -11.37 14.84
C LEU A 125 -19.19 -10.00 14.77
N GLN A 126 -18.97 -9.41 15.93
CA GLN A 126 -18.11 -8.25 16.13
C GLN A 126 -16.93 -8.65 17.00
N LEU A 127 -15.78 -8.04 16.76
CA LEU A 127 -14.55 -8.32 17.46
C LEU A 127 -14.29 -7.24 18.53
N VAL A 128 -14.01 -7.70 19.76
CA VAL A 128 -13.56 -6.84 20.87
C VAL A 128 -12.20 -7.38 21.35
N PRO A 129 -11.09 -6.83 20.87
CA PRO A 129 -9.77 -7.27 21.25
C PRO A 129 -9.33 -6.65 22.57
N MET A 130 -8.89 -7.50 23.52
CA MET A 130 -8.51 -7.12 24.87
C MET A 130 -7.14 -7.69 25.24
N ILE A 131 -6.45 -7.02 26.16
CA ILE A 131 -5.19 -7.50 26.76
C ILE A 131 -5.26 -7.38 28.28
N LYS A 132 -4.42 -8.17 28.95
CA LYS A 132 -4.11 -8.00 30.37
C LYS A 132 -2.83 -7.20 30.49
N ALA A 133 -2.95 -5.91 30.75
CA ALA A 133 -1.80 -5.02 30.94
C ALA A 133 -1.37 -4.98 32.40
N GLN A 134 -0.09 -4.71 32.62
CA GLN A 134 0.41 -4.58 34.01
C GLN A 134 -0.24 -3.38 34.68
N TYR A 135 -0.84 -3.62 35.82
CA TYR A 135 -1.34 -2.53 36.69
C TYR A 135 -0.18 -1.86 37.42
N GLN A 136 -0.13 -0.55 37.36
CA GLN A 136 0.81 0.28 38.12
C GLN A 136 0.03 1.23 39.02
N ALA A 137 0.27 1.14 40.32
CA ALA A 137 -0.31 2.10 41.24
C ALA A 137 0.35 3.48 41.09
N ALA A 138 -0.32 4.54 41.56
CA ALA A 138 0.13 5.91 41.44
C ALA A 138 1.51 6.19 42.12
N ASP A 139 1.88 5.38 43.07
CA ASP A 139 3.16 5.49 43.78
C ASP A 139 3.69 4.11 44.22
N ALA A 140 4.99 4.03 44.50
CA ALA A 140 5.68 2.80 44.89
C ALA A 140 5.18 2.19 46.21
N ALA A 141 4.73 3.00 47.17
CA ALA A 141 4.22 2.52 48.45
C ALA A 141 2.86 1.84 48.27
N SER A 142 1.97 2.43 47.50
CA SER A 142 0.69 1.84 47.10
C SER A 142 0.87 0.55 46.32
N GLN A 143 1.83 0.49 45.41
CA GLN A 143 2.19 -0.72 44.68
C GLN A 143 2.68 -1.83 45.60
N ALA A 144 3.58 -1.53 46.53
CA ALA A 144 4.11 -2.50 47.52
C ALA A 144 3.01 -3.03 48.43
N LYS A 145 2.10 -2.17 48.90
CA LYS A 145 0.95 -2.54 49.74
C LYS A 145 0.00 -3.48 48.94
N LEU A 146 -0.30 -3.17 47.70
CA LEU A 146 -1.12 -4.00 46.81
C LEU A 146 -0.48 -5.39 46.63
N ILE A 147 0.80 -5.45 46.29
CA ILE A 147 1.52 -6.73 46.12
C ILE A 147 1.51 -7.54 47.40
N SER A 148 1.72 -6.91 48.57
CA SER A 148 1.67 -7.59 49.84
C SER A 148 0.28 -8.17 50.14
N MET A 149 -0.78 -7.43 49.85
CA MET A 149 -2.16 -7.87 50.01
C MET A 149 -2.48 -9.06 49.09
N LEU A 150 -2.09 -8.98 47.81
CA LEU A 150 -2.29 -10.04 46.84
C LEU A 150 -1.51 -11.31 47.20
N ARG A 151 -0.29 -11.15 47.69
CA ARG A 151 0.54 -12.27 48.22
C ARG A 151 -0.19 -13.02 49.31
N THR A 152 -0.77 -12.30 50.24
CA THR A 152 -1.52 -12.90 51.38
C THR A 152 -2.82 -13.55 50.88
N LEU A 153 -3.54 -12.90 50.01
CA LEU A 153 -4.84 -13.36 49.52
C LEU A 153 -4.74 -14.62 48.64
N TYR A 154 -3.76 -14.67 47.75
CA TYR A 154 -3.59 -15.77 46.81
C TYR A 154 -2.51 -16.79 47.20
N ASN A 155 -1.83 -16.59 48.30
CA ASN A 155 -0.70 -17.44 48.76
C ASN A 155 0.34 -17.68 47.64
N TYR A 156 0.69 -16.60 46.91
CA TYR A 156 1.62 -16.60 45.77
C TYR A 156 2.72 -15.57 46.00
N ASP A 157 4.00 -15.99 45.86
CA ASP A 157 5.16 -15.18 46.25
C ASP A 157 5.35 -13.89 45.42
N GLN A 158 5.01 -13.89 44.16
CA GLN A 158 5.19 -12.75 43.26
C GLN A 158 3.94 -12.48 42.42
N PRO A 159 2.84 -12.00 43.02
CA PRO A 159 1.66 -11.67 42.28
C PRO A 159 1.92 -10.46 41.38
N MET A 160 1.55 -10.56 40.11
CA MET A 160 1.58 -9.45 39.16
C MET A 160 0.15 -8.94 38.95
N PRO A 161 -0.22 -7.81 39.56
CA PRO A 161 -1.53 -7.22 39.31
C PRO A 161 -1.66 -6.75 37.87
N PHE A 162 -2.82 -6.95 37.31
CA PHE A 162 -3.11 -6.52 35.94
C PHE A 162 -4.45 -5.82 35.86
N VAL A 163 -4.67 -5.13 34.77
CA VAL A 163 -5.92 -4.50 34.40
C VAL A 163 -6.30 -4.91 32.98
N ALA A 164 -7.59 -5.15 32.73
CA ALA A 164 -8.10 -5.38 31.41
C ALA A 164 -8.11 -4.07 30.63
N GLN A 165 -7.53 -4.07 29.44
CA GLN A 165 -7.47 -2.90 28.56
C GLN A 165 -7.80 -3.30 27.12
N PRO A 166 -8.32 -2.38 26.29
CA PRO A 166 -8.38 -2.59 24.84
C PRO A 166 -6.99 -2.95 24.30
N ALA A 167 -6.94 -3.90 23.36
CA ALA A 167 -5.67 -4.39 22.85
C ALA A 167 -4.91 -3.36 22.00
N PHE A 168 -5.63 -2.44 21.36
CA PHE A 168 -5.05 -1.32 20.63
C PHE A 168 -4.80 -0.15 21.59
N GLY A 169 -3.54 0.30 21.63
CA GLY A 169 -3.15 1.47 22.40
C GLY A 169 -3.73 2.77 21.83
N PRO A 170 -3.49 3.90 22.49
CA PRO A 170 -3.94 5.22 22.01
C PRO A 170 -3.35 5.61 20.63
N ASP A 171 -2.22 5.01 20.27
CA ASP A 171 -1.56 5.16 18.96
C ASP A 171 -2.14 4.24 17.88
N GLY A 172 -3.20 3.50 18.17
CA GLY A 172 -3.82 2.55 17.25
C GLY A 172 -3.00 1.29 16.99
N VAL A 173 -1.95 1.02 17.78
CA VAL A 173 -1.08 -0.15 17.62
C VAL A 173 -1.31 -1.16 18.74
N LEU A 174 -1.55 -2.40 18.34
CA LEU A 174 -1.58 -3.54 19.24
C LEU A 174 -0.17 -4.12 19.35
N ARG A 175 0.33 -4.29 20.59
CA ARG A 175 1.65 -4.85 20.89
C ARG A 175 1.54 -6.05 21.83
N LEU A 176 2.11 -7.17 21.44
CA LEU A 176 2.14 -8.36 22.29
C LEU A 176 2.99 -8.11 23.56
N SER A 177 4.05 -7.30 23.44
CA SER A 177 4.90 -6.92 24.58
C SER A 177 4.18 -6.13 25.69
N SER A 178 2.99 -5.61 25.40
CA SER A 178 2.15 -4.91 26.40
C SER A 178 1.30 -5.86 27.25
N THR A 179 1.32 -7.17 26.94
CA THR A 179 0.53 -8.18 27.65
C THR A 179 1.35 -8.88 28.72
N LEU A 180 0.75 -9.21 29.85
CA LEU A 180 1.40 -9.98 30.93
C LEU A 180 1.43 -11.49 30.66
N ASP A 181 0.45 -11.99 29.92
CA ASP A 181 0.26 -13.42 29.65
C ASP A 181 0.70 -13.83 28.23
N ASN A 182 1.35 -12.92 27.48
CA ASN A 182 1.72 -13.10 26.08
C ASN A 182 0.55 -13.52 25.18
N GLN A 183 -0.66 -13.10 25.52
CA GLN A 183 -1.87 -13.43 24.80
C GLN A 183 -2.66 -12.18 24.46
N ILE A 184 -3.27 -12.20 23.27
CA ILE A 184 -4.30 -11.27 22.87
C ILE A 184 -5.62 -12.00 22.98
N TRP A 185 -6.53 -11.45 23.77
CA TRP A 185 -7.85 -12.01 24.01
C TRP A 185 -8.86 -11.35 23.06
N LEU A 186 -9.61 -12.14 22.35
CA LEU A 186 -10.52 -11.71 21.31
C LEU A 186 -11.93 -12.16 21.66
N ALA A 187 -12.72 -11.26 22.23
CA ALA A 187 -14.15 -11.53 22.41
C ALA A 187 -14.88 -11.38 21.07
N LEU A 188 -15.49 -12.46 20.61
CA LEU A 188 -16.41 -12.43 19.49
C LEU A 188 -17.83 -12.31 20.03
N VAL A 189 -18.48 -11.19 19.72
CA VAL A 189 -19.76 -10.82 20.30
C VAL A 189 -20.82 -10.62 19.20
N THR A 190 -22.08 -10.84 19.52
CA THR A 190 -23.17 -10.46 18.62
C THR A 190 -23.29 -8.93 18.52
N PRO A 191 -23.69 -8.37 17.36
CA PRO A 191 -23.98 -6.95 17.25
C PRO A 191 -25.01 -6.47 18.27
N LYS A 192 -24.93 -5.21 18.69
CA LYS A 192 -25.90 -4.61 19.60
C LYS A 192 -27.31 -4.65 18.96
N GLY A 193 -28.29 -5.21 19.70
CA GLY A 193 -29.67 -5.34 19.20
C GLY A 193 -29.87 -6.48 18.18
N PHE A 194 -28.91 -7.40 18.05
CA PHE A 194 -29.06 -8.59 17.22
C PHE A 194 -30.21 -9.49 17.73
N ALA A 195 -31.10 -9.95 16.84
CA ALA A 195 -32.31 -10.67 17.24
C ALA A 195 -32.04 -12.07 17.79
N SER A 196 -30.97 -12.73 17.37
CA SER A 196 -30.63 -14.09 17.82
C SER A 196 -29.68 -14.07 19.02
N THR A 197 -29.82 -15.06 19.88
CA THR A 197 -28.96 -15.22 21.07
C THR A 197 -27.56 -15.70 20.69
N ALA A 198 -26.57 -15.48 21.57
CA ALA A 198 -25.22 -15.99 21.40
C ALA A 198 -25.20 -17.51 21.19
N ALA A 199 -26.04 -18.26 21.90
CA ALA A 199 -26.16 -19.72 21.75
C ALA A 199 -26.67 -20.14 20.35
N GLN A 200 -27.58 -19.39 19.74
CA GLN A 200 -28.02 -19.65 18.38
C GLN A 200 -26.92 -19.40 17.36
N VAL A 201 -26.12 -18.35 17.58
CA VAL A 201 -24.95 -18.06 16.74
C VAL A 201 -23.88 -19.15 16.90
N GLN A 202 -23.61 -19.64 18.12
CA GLN A 202 -22.70 -20.79 18.37
C GLN A 202 -23.13 -22.04 17.60
N GLN A 203 -24.42 -22.36 17.59
CA GLN A 203 -24.96 -23.49 16.82
C GLN A 203 -24.75 -23.28 15.31
N ALA A 204 -25.00 -22.07 14.79
CA ALA A 204 -24.81 -21.77 13.38
C ALA A 204 -23.33 -21.87 12.97
N LEU A 205 -22.40 -21.42 13.83
CA LEU A 205 -20.95 -21.54 13.60
C LEU A 205 -20.47 -23.00 13.67
N ALA A 206 -21.00 -23.78 14.60
CA ALA A 206 -20.69 -25.21 14.66
C ALA A 206 -21.20 -25.96 13.42
N ALA A 207 -22.38 -25.61 12.91
CA ALA A 207 -22.91 -26.16 11.67
C ALA A 207 -22.08 -25.74 10.46
N LEU A 208 -21.59 -24.48 10.42
CA LEU A 208 -20.65 -23.99 9.41
C LEU A 208 -19.36 -24.82 9.43
N ALA A 209 -18.79 -25.04 10.60
CA ALA A 209 -17.57 -25.83 10.76
C ALA A 209 -17.74 -27.28 10.35
N ALA A 210 -18.90 -27.90 10.63
CA ALA A 210 -19.25 -29.25 10.19
C ALA A 210 -19.32 -29.35 8.65
N GLY A 211 -19.71 -28.27 7.96
CA GLY A 211 -19.71 -28.13 6.51
C GLY A 211 -18.36 -27.70 5.91
N SER A 212 -17.26 -27.80 6.66
CA SER A 212 -15.90 -27.35 6.26
C SER A 212 -15.75 -25.84 6.07
N GLY A 213 -16.69 -25.04 6.52
CA GLY A 213 -16.55 -23.58 6.56
C GLY A 213 -15.53 -23.13 7.61
N SER A 214 -15.00 -21.94 7.45
CA SER A 214 -13.99 -21.34 8.31
C SER A 214 -14.37 -19.94 8.77
N LEU A 215 -13.82 -19.53 9.91
CA LEU A 215 -13.92 -18.16 10.39
C LEU A 215 -12.74 -17.36 9.81
N ALA A 216 -13.05 -16.24 9.17
CA ALA A 216 -12.04 -15.38 8.56
C ALA A 216 -11.64 -14.24 9.50
N MET A 217 -10.34 -14.17 9.85
CA MET A 217 -9.75 -13.13 10.66
C MET A 217 -8.82 -12.27 9.80
N GLY A 218 -9.10 -10.97 9.72
CA GLY A 218 -8.26 -10.01 9.02
C GLY A 218 -7.15 -9.48 9.92
N LEU A 219 -5.95 -9.36 9.37
CA LEU A 219 -4.79 -8.82 10.07
C LEU A 219 -4.08 -7.80 9.15
N ALA A 220 -3.60 -6.72 9.75
CA ALA A 220 -2.68 -5.82 9.08
C ALA A 220 -1.56 -5.41 10.04
N PRO A 221 -0.30 -5.38 9.58
CA PRO A 221 0.83 -4.99 10.42
C PRO A 221 0.72 -3.53 10.82
N ALA A 222 1.23 -3.18 11.99
CA ALA A 222 1.52 -1.79 12.30
C ALA A 222 2.62 -1.28 11.36
N SER A 223 2.56 0.01 11.00
CA SER A 223 3.56 0.63 10.12
C SER A 223 4.95 0.78 10.78
N ASP A 224 5.06 0.47 12.06
CA ASP A 224 6.30 0.58 12.82
C ASP A 224 7.21 -0.61 12.56
N ILE A 225 7.98 -0.53 11.48
CA ILE A 225 9.17 -1.38 11.35
C ILE A 225 10.30 -0.61 12.03
N PRO A 226 10.97 -1.18 13.06
CA PRO A 226 12.18 -0.57 13.60
C PRO A 226 13.18 -0.37 12.46
N GLY A 227 13.68 0.87 12.29
CA GLY A 227 14.49 1.29 11.14
C GLY A 227 15.81 0.55 10.95
N THR A 228 16.18 -0.36 11.84
CA THR A 228 17.36 -1.22 11.77
C THR A 228 17.08 -2.62 11.22
N GLN A 229 15.84 -2.96 10.88
CA GLN A 229 15.55 -4.26 10.27
C GLN A 229 15.98 -4.26 8.80
N ALA A 230 17.16 -4.82 8.57
CA ALA A 230 17.68 -5.12 7.26
C ALA A 230 17.20 -6.50 6.80
N PHE A 231 16.71 -6.60 5.57
CA PHE A 231 16.51 -7.87 4.93
C PHE A 231 17.77 -8.26 4.14
N ASN A 232 18.37 -9.39 4.48
CA ASN A 232 19.47 -9.98 3.71
C ASN A 232 19.31 -11.50 3.62
N GLN A 233 20.15 -12.14 2.79
CA GLN A 233 20.13 -13.59 2.58
C GLN A 233 20.41 -14.41 3.85
N ALA A 234 21.11 -13.86 4.83
CA ALA A 234 21.44 -14.51 6.10
C ALA A 234 20.29 -14.41 7.13
N THR A 235 19.40 -13.45 6.98
CA THR A 235 18.17 -13.35 7.76
C THR A 235 17.05 -14.13 7.09
N SER A 236 17.11 -15.45 7.17
CA SER A 236 15.87 -16.22 7.05
C SER A 236 14.97 -15.73 8.19
N LEU A 237 13.99 -14.91 7.84
CA LEU A 237 12.96 -14.55 8.82
C LEU A 237 12.34 -15.85 9.32
N PRO A 238 12.41 -16.13 10.62
CA PRO A 238 11.73 -17.31 11.14
C PRO A 238 10.26 -17.21 10.71
N THR A 239 9.72 -18.34 10.23
CA THR A 239 8.30 -18.39 9.89
C THR A 239 7.53 -17.98 11.12
N ARG A 240 6.86 -16.81 11.08
CA ARG A 240 6.03 -16.38 12.18
C ARG A 240 4.76 -17.19 12.15
N THR A 241 4.61 -18.09 13.13
CA THR A 241 3.37 -18.81 13.34
C THR A 241 2.50 -18.05 14.31
N LEU A 242 1.27 -17.81 13.93
CA LEU A 242 0.22 -17.30 14.80
C LEU A 242 -0.56 -18.50 15.32
N ASN A 243 -0.57 -18.68 16.64
CA ASN A 243 -1.32 -19.74 17.27
C ASN A 243 -2.67 -19.20 17.74
N TRP A 244 -3.73 -19.78 17.24
CA TRP A 244 -5.10 -19.43 17.55
C TRP A 244 -5.72 -20.53 18.39
N ALA A 245 -6.49 -20.16 19.41
CA ALA A 245 -7.23 -21.14 20.22
C ALA A 245 -8.59 -20.57 20.65
N VAL A 246 -9.55 -21.44 20.85
CA VAL A 246 -10.83 -21.13 21.53
C VAL A 246 -10.65 -21.35 23.02
N ALA A 247 -11.03 -20.37 23.82
CA ALA A 247 -11.09 -20.51 25.26
C ALA A 247 -12.51 -20.97 25.70
N THR A 248 -12.60 -22.11 26.37
CA THR A 248 -13.86 -22.73 26.81
C THR A 248 -13.71 -23.20 28.27
N PRO A 249 -14.80 -23.33 29.03
CA PRO A 249 -14.74 -23.88 30.40
C PRO A 249 -14.13 -25.28 30.44
N ASP A 250 -13.31 -25.57 31.45
CA ASP A 250 -12.74 -26.90 31.66
C ASP A 250 -13.62 -27.84 32.49
N GLY A 251 -14.76 -27.33 32.98
CA GLY A 251 -15.69 -28.05 33.87
C GLY A 251 -15.33 -28.02 35.35
N SER A 252 -14.13 -27.53 35.72
CA SER A 252 -13.66 -27.38 37.08
C SER A 252 -13.64 -25.91 37.60
N GLY A 253 -14.17 -24.99 36.76
CA GLY A 253 -14.12 -23.54 37.03
C GLY A 253 -12.92 -22.84 36.40
N GLY A 254 -12.06 -23.60 35.72
CA GLY A 254 -10.94 -23.08 34.93
C GLY A 254 -11.29 -22.90 33.46
N VAL A 255 -10.27 -22.53 32.67
CA VAL A 255 -10.37 -22.33 31.21
C VAL A 255 -9.42 -23.27 30.49
N ARG A 256 -9.96 -23.99 29.51
CA ARG A 256 -9.19 -24.80 28.57
C ARG A 256 -9.09 -24.06 27.23
N GLN A 257 -7.90 -24.00 26.66
CA GLN A 257 -7.66 -23.50 25.33
C GLN A 257 -7.61 -24.65 24.32
N ILE A 258 -8.44 -24.58 23.27
CA ILE A 258 -8.50 -25.57 22.19
C ILE A 258 -7.81 -24.95 20.97
N PRO A 259 -6.67 -25.49 20.52
CA PRO A 259 -6.00 -24.98 19.33
C PRO A 259 -6.89 -25.06 18.10
N LEU A 260 -6.85 -24.03 17.26
CA LEU A 260 -7.52 -23.97 15.97
C LEU A 260 -6.53 -24.23 14.84
N GLU A 261 -7.00 -24.98 13.84
CA GLU A 261 -6.26 -25.18 12.59
C GLU A 261 -6.35 -23.88 11.75
N VAL A 262 -5.22 -23.39 11.29
CA VAL A 262 -5.15 -22.32 10.29
C VAL A 262 -5.17 -23.00 8.92
N VAL A 263 -6.30 -22.89 8.22
CA VAL A 263 -6.52 -23.50 6.89
C VAL A 263 -5.71 -22.76 5.83
N ALA A 264 -5.68 -21.43 5.91
CA ALA A 264 -4.89 -20.58 5.03
C ALA A 264 -4.55 -19.27 5.77
N ASP A 265 -3.39 -18.69 5.47
CA ASP A 265 -2.96 -17.40 5.99
C ASP A 265 -2.30 -16.59 4.88
N THR A 266 -3.02 -15.58 4.38
CA THR A 266 -2.49 -14.63 3.39
C THR A 266 -1.78 -13.44 4.04
N SER A 267 -1.84 -13.31 5.38
CA SER A 267 -1.18 -12.23 6.12
C SER A 267 0.32 -12.50 6.37
N ASN A 268 0.81 -13.69 6.01
CA ASN A 268 2.18 -14.12 6.29
C ASN A 268 2.56 -13.95 7.78
N GLY A 269 1.69 -14.45 8.67
CA GLY A 269 1.84 -14.29 10.11
C GLY A 269 1.69 -12.85 10.60
N GLY A 270 0.80 -12.07 9.99
CA GLY A 270 0.56 -10.66 10.32
C GLY A 270 1.65 -9.71 9.86
N ARG A 271 2.47 -10.09 8.85
CA ARG A 271 3.50 -9.22 8.24
C ARG A 271 3.00 -8.43 7.04
N ALA A 272 1.87 -8.84 6.48
CA ALA A 272 1.17 -8.14 5.42
C ALA A 272 -0.31 -8.02 5.77
N ALA A 273 -1.01 -7.05 5.18
CA ALA A 273 -2.46 -7.04 5.25
C ALA A 273 -3.02 -8.28 4.55
N GLY A 274 -3.81 -9.07 5.26
CA GLY A 274 -4.31 -10.34 4.76
C GLY A 274 -5.33 -10.99 5.69
N VAL A 275 -5.68 -12.23 5.39
CA VAL A 275 -6.74 -12.98 6.05
C VAL A 275 -6.20 -14.34 6.50
N ALA A 276 -6.45 -14.69 7.75
CA ALA A 276 -6.27 -16.02 8.31
C ALA A 276 -7.61 -16.73 8.40
N LEU A 277 -7.74 -17.89 7.77
CA LEU A 277 -8.92 -18.74 7.80
C LEU A 277 -8.77 -19.79 8.90
N LEU A 278 -9.64 -19.73 9.91
CA LEU A 278 -9.60 -20.60 11.08
C LEU A 278 -10.70 -21.65 11.03
N ARG A 279 -10.35 -22.90 11.23
CA ARG A 279 -11.34 -23.99 11.37
C ARG A 279 -11.84 -24.04 12.79
N LEU A 280 -13.11 -23.72 12.98
CA LEU A 280 -13.76 -23.82 14.28
C LEU A 280 -14.12 -25.28 14.64
N PRO A 281 -14.27 -25.61 15.93
CA PRO A 281 -14.85 -26.88 16.36
C PRO A 281 -16.28 -27.05 15.86
N SER A 282 -16.61 -28.22 15.34
CA SER A 282 -17.99 -28.55 14.91
C SER A 282 -18.95 -28.82 16.05
N ASN A 283 -18.47 -28.92 17.28
CA ASN A 283 -19.29 -29.05 18.48
C ASN A 283 -19.52 -27.70 19.15
N ALA A 284 -20.75 -27.22 19.14
CA ALA A 284 -21.14 -25.93 19.72
C ALA A 284 -20.79 -25.79 21.21
N SER A 285 -20.76 -26.89 21.97
CA SER A 285 -20.40 -26.84 23.40
C SER A 285 -18.93 -26.39 23.63
N LEU A 286 -18.07 -26.56 22.64
CA LEU A 286 -16.67 -26.12 22.69
C LEU A 286 -16.50 -24.64 22.35
N LEU A 287 -17.54 -23.98 21.84
CA LEU A 287 -17.58 -22.54 21.56
C LEU A 287 -18.13 -21.72 22.74
N VAL A 288 -18.68 -22.38 23.76
CA VAL A 288 -19.24 -21.70 24.94
C VAL A 288 -18.15 -20.89 25.64
N PRO A 289 -18.34 -19.59 25.88
CA PRO A 289 -17.36 -18.76 26.58
C PRO A 289 -17.25 -19.19 28.05
N PRO A 290 -16.08 -19.06 28.68
CA PRO A 290 -15.96 -19.16 30.12
C PRO A 290 -16.87 -18.16 30.83
N PRO A 291 -17.37 -18.46 32.04
CA PRO A 291 -18.16 -17.51 32.81
C PRO A 291 -17.37 -16.21 33.01
N PRO A 292 -18.05 -15.04 33.02
CA PRO A 292 -17.37 -13.79 33.29
C PRO A 292 -16.66 -13.86 34.65
N PRO A 293 -15.49 -13.19 34.78
CA PRO A 293 -14.82 -13.09 36.06
C PRO A 293 -15.74 -12.47 37.08
N ASN A 294 -15.65 -12.93 38.32
CA ASN A 294 -16.53 -12.51 39.42
C ASN A 294 -16.57 -10.98 39.56
N ASP A 295 -17.76 -10.45 39.75
CA ASP A 295 -18.13 -9.03 39.69
C ASP A 295 -17.51 -8.12 40.78
N GLY A 296 -16.47 -8.54 41.47
CA GLY A 296 -16.02 -7.80 42.63
C GLY A 296 -14.95 -6.77 42.36
N ASP A 297 -13.96 -7.06 41.52
CA ASP A 297 -12.83 -6.18 41.32
C ASP A 297 -12.18 -6.38 39.94
N PRO A 298 -12.20 -5.35 39.08
CA PRO A 298 -11.58 -5.39 37.75
C PRO A 298 -10.10 -5.77 37.74
N MET A 299 -9.39 -5.48 38.85
CA MET A 299 -7.97 -5.76 39.02
C MET A 299 -7.66 -7.26 39.08
N TYR A 300 -8.61 -8.09 39.48
CA TYR A 300 -8.44 -9.55 39.64
C TYR A 300 -9.10 -10.34 38.53
N ALA A 301 -9.84 -9.68 37.65
CA ALA A 301 -10.46 -10.31 36.52
C ALA A 301 -9.43 -10.92 35.56
N GLY A 302 -9.61 -12.18 35.22
CA GLY A 302 -8.72 -12.86 34.27
C GLY A 302 -7.52 -13.57 34.89
N THR A 303 -7.45 -13.74 36.22
CA THR A 303 -6.45 -14.62 36.84
C THR A 303 -6.59 -16.06 36.37
N ALA A 304 -5.52 -16.87 36.52
CA ALA A 304 -5.52 -18.31 36.19
C ALA A 304 -6.03 -18.65 34.78
N GLY A 305 -5.67 -17.87 33.78
CA GLY A 305 -6.03 -18.12 32.38
C GLY A 305 -7.47 -17.70 32.01
N GLN A 306 -8.22 -17.10 32.91
CA GLN A 306 -9.55 -16.55 32.63
C GLN A 306 -9.47 -15.38 31.65
N PRO A 307 -10.50 -15.15 30.78
CA PRO A 307 -10.53 -13.99 29.90
C PRO A 307 -10.56 -12.68 30.71
N PRO A 308 -10.05 -11.58 30.15
CA PRO A 308 -10.13 -10.28 30.80
C PRO A 308 -11.56 -9.77 30.89
N GLN A 309 -11.81 -8.81 31.79
CA GLN A 309 -13.10 -8.15 31.87
C GLN A 309 -13.39 -7.36 30.58
N LEU A 310 -14.64 -7.44 30.13
CA LEU A 310 -15.12 -6.72 28.96
C LEU A 310 -15.31 -5.22 29.25
N PRO A 311 -15.24 -4.35 28.24
CA PRO A 311 -15.65 -2.97 28.35
C PRO A 311 -17.11 -2.83 28.79
N VAL A 312 -17.44 -1.75 29.51
CA VAL A 312 -18.76 -1.51 30.14
C VAL A 312 -19.92 -1.54 29.12
N ASP A 313 -19.66 -1.21 27.88
CA ASP A 313 -20.65 -1.20 26.80
C ASP A 313 -20.91 -2.58 26.16
N VAL A 314 -20.15 -3.60 26.55
CA VAL A 314 -20.26 -4.97 26.07
C VAL A 314 -20.75 -5.89 27.17
N THR A 315 -21.99 -6.35 27.05
CA THR A 315 -22.61 -7.26 28.04
C THR A 315 -22.20 -8.71 27.78
N SER A 316 -22.07 -9.50 28.84
CA SER A 316 -21.59 -10.89 28.78
C SER A 316 -22.54 -11.83 28.01
N ASP A 317 -23.83 -11.53 27.96
CA ASP A 317 -24.84 -12.30 27.19
C ASP A 317 -24.67 -12.20 25.67
N ARG A 318 -23.93 -11.18 25.21
CA ARG A 318 -23.59 -11.03 23.79
C ARG A 318 -22.35 -11.82 23.38
N VAL A 319 -21.56 -12.34 24.31
CA VAL A 319 -20.33 -13.06 24.01
C VAL A 319 -20.66 -14.43 23.40
N VAL A 320 -20.25 -14.65 22.16
CA VAL A 320 -20.41 -15.92 21.47
C VAL A 320 -19.28 -16.87 21.81
N MET A 321 -18.04 -16.39 21.75
CA MET A 321 -16.85 -17.16 22.11
C MET A 321 -15.67 -16.23 22.41
N TRP A 322 -14.67 -16.77 23.07
CA TRP A 322 -13.36 -16.15 23.22
C TRP A 322 -12.33 -16.88 22.37
N LEU A 323 -11.59 -16.12 21.55
CA LEU A 323 -10.37 -16.58 20.92
C LEU A 323 -9.14 -16.01 21.62
N THR A 324 -8.05 -16.73 21.56
CA THR A 324 -6.73 -16.24 21.97
C THR A 324 -5.78 -16.31 20.78
N LEU A 325 -4.96 -15.27 20.65
CA LEU A 325 -3.90 -15.18 19.66
C LEU A 325 -2.56 -15.08 20.39
N THR A 326 -1.65 -16.00 20.09
CA THR A 326 -0.30 -16.02 20.64
C THR A 326 0.73 -16.22 19.52
N THR A 327 1.94 -15.74 19.76
CA THR A 327 3.10 -15.99 18.88
C THR A 327 4.38 -16.01 19.69
N SER A 328 5.41 -16.69 19.19
CA SER A 328 6.73 -16.69 19.80
C SER A 328 7.55 -15.42 19.56
N ASP A 329 7.05 -14.50 18.72
CA ASP A 329 7.73 -13.24 18.40
C ASP A 329 7.28 -12.13 19.38
N PRO A 330 8.12 -11.72 20.36
CA PRO A 330 7.76 -10.68 21.33
C PRO A 330 7.61 -9.28 20.69
N ALA A 331 8.16 -9.09 19.49
CA ALA A 331 8.04 -7.84 18.73
C ALA A 331 6.78 -7.80 17.86
N PHE A 332 5.84 -8.73 18.05
CA PHE A 332 4.60 -8.77 17.29
C PHE A 332 3.74 -7.53 17.51
N THR A 333 3.40 -6.87 16.40
CA THR A 333 2.54 -5.69 16.38
C THR A 333 1.51 -5.78 15.27
N LEU A 334 0.31 -5.27 15.51
CA LEU A 334 -0.73 -5.09 14.49
C LEU A 334 -1.25 -3.66 14.52
N GLY A 335 -1.51 -3.12 13.33
CA GLY A 335 -2.23 -1.85 13.16
C GLY A 335 -3.74 -2.05 13.02
N TRP A 336 -4.15 -3.27 12.66
CA TRP A 336 -5.56 -3.59 12.52
C TRP A 336 -5.82 -5.10 12.67
N LEU A 337 -6.99 -5.42 13.22
CA LEU A 337 -7.50 -6.78 13.40
C LEU A 337 -9.01 -6.77 13.24
N GLY A 338 -9.55 -7.64 12.40
CA GLY A 338 -10.99 -7.72 12.12
C GLY A 338 -11.52 -9.14 11.99
N VAL A 339 -12.81 -9.33 12.17
CA VAL A 339 -13.53 -10.59 11.90
C VAL A 339 -14.35 -10.46 10.62
N ASN A 340 -14.71 -11.58 9.98
CA ASN A 340 -15.39 -11.63 8.68
C ASN A 340 -14.58 -10.97 7.55
N ALA A 341 -13.28 -11.11 7.61
CA ALA A 341 -12.40 -10.48 6.66
C ALA A 341 -12.35 -11.23 5.32
N VAL A 342 -12.26 -10.49 4.23
CA VAL A 342 -12.00 -11.01 2.89
C VAL A 342 -10.92 -10.18 2.23
N GLY A 343 -9.94 -10.85 1.62
CA GLY A 343 -8.94 -10.18 0.81
C GLY A 343 -9.55 -9.68 -0.49
N ILE A 344 -9.15 -8.50 -0.93
CA ILE A 344 -9.64 -7.88 -2.17
C ILE A 344 -8.49 -7.37 -3.03
N ILE A 345 -8.71 -7.37 -4.34
CA ILE A 345 -7.80 -6.84 -5.35
C ILE A 345 -8.54 -5.90 -6.28
N GLY A 346 -7.94 -4.74 -6.62
CA GLY A 346 -8.55 -3.70 -7.44
C GLY A 346 -8.61 -4.06 -8.92
N GLN A 347 -9.27 -5.17 -9.26
CA GLN A 347 -9.48 -5.69 -10.60
C GLN A 347 -10.89 -6.28 -10.71
N ALA A 348 -11.48 -6.19 -11.90
CA ALA A 348 -12.66 -6.94 -12.28
C ALA A 348 -12.23 -8.21 -13.04
N ILE A 349 -13.06 -9.24 -12.97
CA ILE A 349 -12.88 -10.47 -13.75
C ILE A 349 -14.00 -10.54 -14.78
N GLU A 350 -13.63 -10.72 -16.05
CA GLU A 350 -14.55 -11.01 -17.14
C GLU A 350 -14.44 -12.48 -17.54
N THR A 351 -15.54 -13.10 -17.84
CA THR A 351 -15.61 -14.52 -18.22
C THR A 351 -16.42 -14.73 -19.47
N ASP A 352 -15.98 -15.68 -20.30
CA ASP A 352 -16.69 -16.13 -21.51
C ASP A 352 -16.99 -15.00 -22.51
N GLU A 353 -16.07 -14.02 -22.65
CA GLU A 353 -16.22 -12.94 -23.63
C GLU A 353 -15.95 -13.43 -25.07
N PRO A 354 -16.96 -13.40 -25.97
CA PRO A 354 -16.74 -13.73 -27.38
C PRO A 354 -16.05 -12.58 -28.09
N LEU A 355 -14.83 -12.80 -28.58
CA LEU A 355 -14.07 -11.79 -29.31
C LEU A 355 -14.44 -11.69 -30.78
N GLY A 356 -14.91 -12.81 -31.37
CA GLY A 356 -15.36 -12.85 -32.76
C GLY A 356 -14.96 -14.11 -33.50
N THR A 357 -15.14 -14.08 -34.80
CA THR A 357 -14.81 -15.19 -35.73
C THR A 357 -13.54 -14.88 -36.52
N ALA A 358 -12.61 -15.82 -36.52
CA ALA A 358 -11.36 -15.69 -37.25
C ALA A 358 -11.57 -15.75 -38.75
N THR A 359 -10.91 -14.87 -39.51
CA THR A 359 -10.94 -14.82 -40.98
C THR A 359 -9.88 -15.72 -41.58
N GLY A 360 -8.88 -16.18 -40.81
CA GLY A 360 -7.72 -16.94 -41.31
C GLY A 360 -6.61 -16.04 -41.92
N GLU A 361 -6.74 -14.74 -41.81
CA GLU A 361 -5.73 -13.77 -42.28
C GLU A 361 -4.49 -13.79 -41.36
N SER A 362 -3.38 -13.24 -41.86
CA SER A 362 -2.16 -13.05 -41.04
C SER A 362 -2.32 -11.87 -40.10
N ASP A 363 -1.67 -11.94 -38.92
CA ASP A 363 -1.67 -10.88 -37.90
C ASP A 363 -3.07 -10.45 -37.46
N LEU A 364 -4.01 -11.41 -37.41
CA LEU A 364 -5.37 -11.17 -36.98
C LEU A 364 -5.41 -10.63 -35.56
N THR A 365 -6.19 -9.57 -35.33
CA THR A 365 -6.29 -8.91 -34.03
C THR A 365 -7.71 -8.89 -33.52
N PHE A 366 -7.87 -9.07 -32.21
CA PHE A 366 -9.13 -8.87 -31.48
C PHE A 366 -8.90 -7.93 -30.30
N THR A 367 -9.95 -7.25 -29.86
CA THR A 367 -9.87 -6.31 -28.73
C THR A 367 -10.79 -6.79 -27.61
N LEU A 368 -10.24 -6.88 -26.39
CA LEU A 368 -10.95 -7.16 -25.15
C LEU A 368 -11.73 -5.92 -24.72
N SER A 369 -12.90 -6.11 -24.12
CA SER A 369 -13.75 -5.01 -23.63
C SER A 369 -13.21 -4.36 -22.35
N GLY A 370 -12.60 -5.15 -21.46
CA GLY A 370 -12.02 -4.68 -20.20
C GLY A 370 -10.54 -4.32 -20.35
N THR A 371 -10.15 -3.10 -20.01
CA THR A 371 -8.76 -2.61 -20.04
C THR A 371 -8.45 -1.74 -18.84
N PRO A 372 -7.16 -1.64 -18.41
CA PRO A 372 -6.01 -2.45 -18.81
C PRO A 372 -6.11 -3.90 -18.33
N VAL A 373 -5.60 -4.83 -19.15
CA VAL A 373 -5.63 -6.27 -18.83
C VAL A 373 -4.48 -6.62 -17.90
N ALA A 374 -4.76 -7.41 -16.85
CA ALA A 374 -3.73 -7.86 -15.94
C ALA A 374 -2.77 -8.85 -16.63
N PRO A 375 -1.45 -8.72 -16.44
CA PRO A 375 -0.48 -9.63 -17.03
C PRO A 375 -0.77 -11.09 -16.67
N ALA A 376 -0.64 -11.98 -17.64
CA ALA A 376 -0.81 -13.42 -17.51
C ALA A 376 -2.19 -13.89 -16.97
N SER A 377 -3.19 -13.02 -16.93
CA SER A 377 -4.55 -13.38 -16.49
C SER A 377 -5.45 -13.93 -17.62
N LEU A 378 -5.13 -13.63 -18.88
CA LEU A 378 -5.95 -14.00 -20.03
C LEU A 378 -5.84 -15.48 -20.35
N VAL A 379 -6.98 -16.18 -20.28
CA VAL A 379 -7.16 -17.55 -20.76
C VAL A 379 -7.89 -17.46 -22.10
N LEU A 380 -7.15 -17.60 -23.21
CA LEU A 380 -7.67 -17.51 -24.56
C LEU A 380 -7.97 -18.88 -25.13
N GLN A 381 -9.15 -19.05 -25.66
CA GLN A 381 -9.65 -20.28 -26.30
C GLN A 381 -10.06 -20.00 -27.75
N VAL A 382 -9.69 -20.89 -28.64
CA VAL A 382 -10.11 -20.86 -30.04
C VAL A 382 -10.88 -22.14 -30.35
N TRP A 383 -12.07 -22.01 -30.85
CA TRP A 383 -12.95 -23.12 -31.26
C TRP A 383 -12.83 -23.31 -32.79
N PRO A 384 -12.05 -24.29 -33.26
CA PRO A 384 -12.00 -24.58 -34.70
C PRO A 384 -13.39 -24.97 -35.23
N PRO A 385 -13.68 -24.73 -36.52
CA PRO A 385 -14.95 -25.10 -37.15
C PRO A 385 -15.24 -26.60 -36.96
N GLY A 386 -16.42 -26.93 -36.41
CA GLY A 386 -16.82 -28.32 -36.14
C GLY A 386 -16.14 -29.03 -34.95
N ALA A 387 -15.27 -28.35 -34.24
CA ALA A 387 -14.68 -28.93 -33.01
C ALA A 387 -15.67 -28.89 -31.83
N THR A 388 -15.66 -29.96 -31.04
CA THR A 388 -16.45 -30.07 -29.80
C THR A 388 -15.72 -29.55 -28.57
N GLN A 389 -14.43 -29.24 -28.69
CA GLN A 389 -13.60 -28.71 -27.60
C GLN A 389 -12.73 -27.55 -28.11
N PRO A 390 -12.48 -26.52 -27.26
CA PRO A 390 -11.62 -25.42 -27.62
C PRO A 390 -10.14 -25.83 -27.57
N GLN A 391 -9.33 -25.15 -28.36
CA GLN A 391 -7.89 -25.17 -28.21
C GLN A 391 -7.44 -24.00 -27.33
N SER A 392 -6.68 -24.27 -26.26
CA SER A 392 -6.07 -23.24 -25.44
C SER A 392 -4.85 -22.66 -26.17
N TRP A 393 -4.75 -21.34 -26.20
CA TRP A 393 -3.63 -20.62 -26.78
C TRP A 393 -2.79 -19.98 -25.68
N THR A 394 -1.48 -19.90 -25.90
CA THR A 394 -0.51 -19.44 -24.89
C THR A 394 -0.02 -18.05 -25.19
N GLN A 395 0.00 -17.18 -24.19
CA GLN A 395 0.56 -15.83 -24.31
C GLN A 395 2.09 -15.89 -24.40
N ILE A 396 2.65 -15.15 -25.37
CA ILE A 396 4.11 -14.96 -25.54
C ILE A 396 4.42 -13.46 -25.59
N ALA A 397 5.67 -13.09 -25.30
CA ALA A 397 6.11 -11.71 -25.35
C ALA A 397 6.25 -11.18 -26.79
N ASN A 398 6.71 -12.04 -27.73
CA ASN A 398 6.85 -11.73 -29.14
C ASN A 398 6.91 -13.01 -29.96
N PHE A 399 6.66 -12.92 -31.26
CA PHE A 399 6.67 -14.08 -32.17
C PHE A 399 8.05 -14.50 -32.63
N GLY A 400 9.15 -13.88 -32.15
CA GLY A 400 10.50 -14.12 -32.67
C GLY A 400 10.99 -15.58 -32.59
N SER A 401 10.58 -16.29 -31.55
CA SER A 401 10.92 -17.70 -31.32
C SER A 401 9.80 -18.70 -31.64
N ALA A 402 8.64 -18.21 -32.08
CA ALA A 402 7.47 -19.06 -32.32
C ALA A 402 7.61 -19.83 -33.64
N GLY A 403 7.30 -21.13 -33.60
CA GLY A 403 7.19 -22.00 -34.75
C GLY A 403 5.85 -21.84 -35.50
N ARG A 404 5.78 -22.37 -36.73
CA ARG A 404 4.60 -22.23 -37.62
C ARG A 404 3.30 -22.78 -37.01
N ASN A 405 3.39 -23.84 -36.21
CA ASN A 405 2.25 -24.57 -35.66
C ASN A 405 1.99 -24.24 -34.17
N ASP A 406 2.74 -23.31 -33.62
CA ASP A 406 2.57 -22.96 -32.20
C ASP A 406 1.28 -22.15 -32.01
N THR A 407 0.41 -22.62 -31.14
CA THR A 407 -0.84 -21.95 -30.74
C THR A 407 -0.53 -20.84 -29.72
N VAL A 408 -0.04 -19.71 -30.23
CA VAL A 408 0.44 -18.59 -29.43
C VAL A 408 -0.14 -17.25 -29.87
N TYR A 409 -0.24 -16.34 -28.90
CA TYR A 409 -0.70 -14.96 -29.16
C TYR A 409 0.15 -13.95 -28.37
N VAL A 410 0.14 -12.71 -28.82
CA VAL A 410 0.72 -11.55 -28.13
C VAL A 410 -0.41 -10.67 -27.65
N LEU A 411 -0.33 -10.23 -26.38
CA LEU A 411 -1.27 -9.32 -25.74
C LEU A 411 -0.61 -7.95 -25.54
N ASP A 412 -1.26 -6.86 -26.00
CA ASP A 412 -1.01 -5.51 -25.50
C ASP A 412 -1.94 -5.27 -24.30
N PRO A 413 -1.45 -5.32 -23.05
CA PRO A 413 -2.30 -5.22 -21.88
C PRO A 413 -2.95 -3.84 -21.73
N THR A 414 -2.33 -2.79 -22.23
CA THR A 414 -2.86 -1.42 -22.15
C THR A 414 -4.02 -1.19 -23.12
N ALA A 415 -3.87 -1.70 -24.34
CA ALA A 415 -4.91 -1.57 -25.37
C ALA A 415 -5.94 -2.70 -25.34
N GLY A 416 -5.68 -3.78 -24.59
CA GLY A 416 -6.52 -4.98 -24.60
C GLY A 416 -6.50 -5.72 -25.94
N THR A 417 -5.44 -5.54 -26.75
CA THR A 417 -5.38 -6.11 -28.09
C THR A 417 -4.65 -7.44 -28.10
N VAL A 418 -5.32 -8.48 -28.56
CA VAL A 418 -4.79 -9.83 -28.79
C VAL A 418 -4.42 -9.95 -30.25
N THR A 419 -3.14 -10.27 -30.55
CA THR A 419 -2.63 -10.45 -31.91
C THR A 419 -2.18 -11.89 -32.10
N PHE A 420 -2.58 -12.51 -33.21
CA PHE A 420 -2.20 -13.88 -33.59
C PHE A 420 -1.01 -13.87 -34.55
N GLY A 421 -0.40 -15.02 -34.77
CA GLY A 421 0.74 -15.20 -35.67
C GLY A 421 0.36 -15.04 -37.14
N ASP A 422 1.39 -14.86 -37.99
CA ASP A 422 1.30 -14.72 -39.44
C ASP A 422 1.23 -16.06 -40.20
N GLY A 423 1.33 -17.20 -39.48
CA GLY A 423 1.40 -18.56 -40.06
C GLY A 423 2.80 -18.98 -40.49
N ILE A 424 3.82 -18.14 -40.27
CA ILE A 424 5.25 -18.46 -40.36
C ILE A 424 5.82 -18.48 -38.92
N ARG A 425 5.45 -17.47 -38.16
CA ARG A 425 5.79 -17.30 -36.73
C ARG A 425 4.52 -17.25 -35.92
N GLY A 426 4.17 -18.39 -35.32
CA GLY A 426 2.88 -18.60 -34.69
C GLY A 426 1.78 -19.01 -35.68
N MET A 427 0.92 -19.90 -35.22
CA MET A 427 -0.22 -20.40 -36.00
C MET A 427 -1.25 -19.29 -36.23
N ARG A 428 -1.90 -19.29 -37.38
CA ARG A 428 -3.12 -18.50 -37.62
C ARG A 428 -4.34 -19.24 -37.12
N PRO A 429 -5.28 -18.61 -36.45
CA PRO A 429 -6.57 -19.23 -36.19
C PRO A 429 -7.25 -19.63 -37.49
N PRO A 430 -7.78 -20.88 -37.62
CA PRO A 430 -8.48 -21.31 -38.84
C PRO A 430 -9.64 -20.37 -39.19
N ALA A 431 -9.88 -20.16 -40.48
CA ALA A 431 -11.04 -19.39 -40.91
C ALA A 431 -12.33 -20.02 -40.40
N GLY A 432 -13.23 -19.21 -39.84
CA GLY A 432 -14.47 -19.67 -39.20
C GLY A 432 -14.31 -20.18 -37.77
N ALA A 433 -13.10 -20.13 -37.15
CA ALA A 433 -12.93 -20.44 -35.75
C ALA A 433 -13.48 -19.32 -34.87
N ILE A 434 -14.15 -19.68 -33.78
CA ILE A 434 -14.64 -18.73 -32.77
C ILE A 434 -13.56 -18.49 -31.74
N VAL A 435 -13.23 -17.23 -31.50
CA VAL A 435 -12.23 -16.81 -30.50
C VAL A 435 -12.96 -16.30 -29.26
N VAL A 436 -12.64 -16.85 -28.10
CA VAL A 436 -13.27 -16.53 -26.82
C VAL A 436 -12.20 -16.27 -25.75
N ALA A 437 -12.31 -15.17 -25.04
CA ALA A 437 -11.59 -14.98 -23.80
C ALA A 437 -12.36 -15.69 -22.68
N ALA A 438 -11.92 -16.89 -22.32
CA ALA A 438 -12.60 -17.71 -21.30
C ALA A 438 -12.59 -17.04 -19.92
N SER A 439 -11.48 -16.37 -19.60
CA SER A 439 -11.42 -15.49 -18.42
C SER A 439 -10.23 -14.55 -18.54
N TYR A 440 -10.36 -13.35 -17.97
CA TYR A 440 -9.25 -12.44 -17.73
C TYR A 440 -9.59 -11.44 -16.63
N ALA A 441 -8.57 -10.91 -15.97
CA ALA A 441 -8.71 -9.82 -15.02
C ALA A 441 -8.30 -8.49 -15.69
N TYR A 442 -9.00 -7.41 -15.36
CA TYR A 442 -8.71 -6.09 -15.88
C TYR A 442 -8.92 -5.01 -14.82
N GLY A 443 -8.33 -3.85 -15.03
CA GLY A 443 -8.36 -2.74 -14.08
C GLY A 443 -7.00 -2.51 -13.40
N GLY A 444 -7.02 -2.02 -12.18
CA GLY A 444 -5.83 -1.55 -11.48
C GLY A 444 -5.67 -0.04 -11.60
N GLY A 445 -4.47 0.43 -11.30
CA GLY A 445 -4.15 1.86 -11.31
C GLY A 445 -4.19 2.51 -9.94
N SER A 446 -3.70 3.74 -9.85
CA SER A 446 -3.63 4.53 -8.61
C SER A 446 -5.01 4.82 -7.99
N ALA A 447 -6.07 4.83 -8.82
CA ALA A 447 -7.46 4.98 -8.37
C ALA A 447 -7.95 3.83 -7.48
N THR A 448 -7.25 2.69 -7.47
CA THR A 448 -7.56 1.56 -6.58
C THR A 448 -7.00 1.72 -5.16
N ASN A 449 -6.18 2.73 -4.88
CA ASN A 449 -5.71 3.05 -3.53
C ASN A 449 -6.79 3.83 -2.77
N LEU A 450 -7.60 3.15 -1.98
CA LEU A 450 -8.73 3.72 -1.29
C LEU A 450 -8.47 3.91 0.21
N GLN A 451 -8.97 5.01 0.74
CA GLN A 451 -8.98 5.25 2.19
C GLN A 451 -10.09 4.44 2.88
N PRO A 452 -9.96 4.13 4.18
CA PRO A 452 -11.00 3.49 4.97
C PRO A 452 -12.37 4.18 4.79
N GLY A 453 -13.45 3.39 4.78
CA GLY A 453 -14.82 3.88 4.60
C GLY A 453 -15.24 4.11 3.14
N SER A 454 -14.34 3.94 2.16
CA SER A 454 -14.68 4.16 0.75
C SER A 454 -15.53 3.04 0.15
N ILE A 455 -15.32 1.79 0.54
CA ILE A 455 -16.05 0.60 0.05
C ILE A 455 -17.26 0.38 0.94
N LYS A 456 -18.48 0.44 0.36
CA LYS A 456 -19.75 0.37 1.11
C LYS A 456 -20.72 -0.69 0.60
N ALA A 457 -20.48 -1.21 -0.59
CA ALA A 457 -21.40 -2.14 -1.24
C ALA A 457 -20.66 -3.39 -1.75
N ILE A 458 -21.37 -4.51 -1.77
CA ILE A 458 -20.91 -5.81 -2.26
C ILE A 458 -21.94 -6.43 -3.21
N THR A 459 -21.46 -7.16 -4.19
CA THR A 459 -22.26 -8.04 -5.04
C THR A 459 -21.76 -9.47 -4.88
N PRO A 460 -22.62 -10.46 -4.54
CA PRO A 460 -24.07 -10.30 -4.28
C PRO A 460 -24.36 -9.62 -2.94
N SER A 461 -25.36 -8.75 -2.89
CA SER A 461 -25.78 -8.01 -1.68
C SER A 461 -26.26 -8.92 -0.54
N THR A 462 -26.66 -10.15 -0.86
CA THR A 462 -27.06 -11.17 0.12
C THR A 462 -25.90 -11.65 0.99
N ALA A 463 -24.64 -11.37 0.60
CA ALA A 463 -23.46 -11.76 1.37
C ALA A 463 -23.36 -10.99 2.70
N GLY A 464 -23.88 -9.76 2.80
CA GLY A 464 -23.88 -8.98 4.02
C GLY A 464 -23.57 -7.49 3.84
N THR A 465 -23.24 -6.83 4.95
CA THR A 465 -22.84 -5.41 4.99
C THR A 465 -21.33 -5.25 5.07
N VAL A 466 -20.79 -4.33 4.26
CA VAL A 466 -19.34 -4.12 4.14
C VAL A 466 -18.85 -3.11 5.18
N ARG A 467 -17.75 -3.45 5.86
CA ARG A 467 -16.92 -2.52 6.65
C ARG A 467 -15.54 -2.46 6.04
N HIS A 468 -15.13 -1.28 5.62
CA HIS A 468 -13.82 -0.99 5.06
C HIS A 468 -13.02 -0.16 6.09
N GLU A 469 -12.23 -0.83 6.91
CA GLU A 469 -11.53 -0.24 8.05
C GLU A 469 -10.02 -0.09 7.83
N TRP A 470 -9.46 -0.77 6.81
CA TRP A 470 -8.05 -0.71 6.47
C TRP A 470 -7.87 -0.25 5.02
N PRO A 471 -6.92 0.66 4.71
CA PRO A 471 -6.75 1.19 3.37
C PRO A 471 -6.33 0.11 2.37
N THR A 472 -6.73 0.25 1.11
CA THR A 472 -6.15 -0.52 0.02
C THR A 472 -4.89 0.19 -0.48
N ALA A 473 -3.85 -0.55 -0.83
CA ALA A 473 -2.55 -0.01 -1.24
C ALA A 473 -1.88 -0.85 -2.32
N GLY A 474 -0.89 -0.24 -3.00
CA GLY A 474 -0.08 -0.91 -4.03
C GLY A 474 -0.55 -0.66 -5.45
N GLY A 475 -1.67 0.05 -5.64
CA GLY A 475 -2.15 0.44 -6.97
C GLY A 475 -1.26 1.47 -7.64
N SER A 476 -0.90 1.25 -8.91
CA SER A 476 -0.15 2.19 -9.72
C SER A 476 -0.62 2.18 -11.17
N ASP A 477 -0.63 3.36 -11.79
CA ASP A 477 -1.04 3.49 -13.18
C ASP A 477 -0.03 2.83 -14.12
N GLY A 478 -0.49 2.45 -15.31
CA GLY A 478 0.37 1.96 -16.36
C GLY A 478 1.38 3.03 -16.78
N GLU A 479 2.60 2.60 -17.10
CA GLU A 479 3.69 3.49 -17.45
C GLU A 479 3.41 4.25 -18.74
N ALA A 480 3.55 5.57 -18.71
CA ALA A 480 3.50 6.37 -19.92
C ALA A 480 4.75 6.15 -20.80
N VAL A 481 4.59 6.25 -22.14
CA VAL A 481 5.70 6.07 -23.09
C VAL A 481 6.87 7.01 -22.78
N ALA A 482 6.58 8.26 -22.40
CA ALA A 482 7.62 9.23 -22.05
C ALA A 482 8.42 8.85 -20.81
N ASP A 483 7.79 8.15 -19.84
CA ASP A 483 8.47 7.67 -18.63
C ASP A 483 9.34 6.45 -18.95
N ALA A 484 8.83 5.54 -19.76
CA ALA A 484 9.58 4.39 -20.24
C ALA A 484 10.84 4.83 -21.05
N GLU A 485 10.71 5.85 -21.89
CA GLU A 485 11.85 6.41 -22.63
C GLU A 485 12.92 6.98 -21.71
N ARG A 486 12.53 7.59 -20.61
CA ARG A 486 13.49 8.08 -19.60
C ARG A 486 14.31 6.96 -18.93
N ARG A 487 13.79 5.71 -18.93
CA ARG A 487 14.50 4.53 -18.40
C ARG A 487 15.51 3.93 -19.38
N ILE A 488 15.37 4.20 -20.70
CA ILE A 488 16.23 3.57 -21.71
C ILE A 488 17.73 3.79 -21.43
N PRO A 489 18.21 5.00 -21.14
CA PRO A 489 19.64 5.20 -20.88
C PRO A 489 20.16 4.38 -19.70
N ALA A 490 19.40 4.31 -18.60
CA ALA A 490 19.77 3.51 -17.42
C ALA A 490 19.80 2.01 -17.75
N PHE A 491 18.78 1.50 -18.46
CA PHE A 491 18.73 0.11 -18.89
C PHE A 491 19.87 -0.27 -19.82
N LEU A 492 20.22 0.57 -20.79
CA LEU A 492 21.35 0.34 -21.69
C LEU A 492 22.69 0.37 -20.94
N ALA A 493 22.80 1.22 -19.90
CA ALA A 493 24.00 1.30 -19.08
C ALA A 493 24.15 0.07 -18.18
N ASN A 494 23.10 -0.33 -17.46
CA ASN A 494 23.16 -1.42 -16.48
C ASN A 494 22.94 -2.82 -17.06
N ARG A 495 22.27 -2.95 -18.20
CA ARG A 495 21.94 -4.23 -18.86
C ARG A 495 21.35 -5.25 -17.89
N ASP A 496 20.41 -4.81 -17.04
CA ASP A 496 19.76 -5.59 -15.99
C ASP A 496 20.73 -6.16 -14.93
N ARG A 497 21.85 -5.45 -14.65
CA ARG A 497 22.84 -5.81 -13.62
C ARG A 497 23.07 -4.64 -12.68
N ALA A 498 23.15 -4.93 -11.38
CA ALA A 498 23.44 -3.95 -10.34
C ALA A 498 24.94 -3.92 -10.06
N VAL A 499 25.63 -2.88 -10.54
CA VAL A 499 27.07 -2.69 -10.38
C VAL A 499 27.35 -1.36 -9.65
N THR A 500 26.76 -0.28 -10.12
CA THR A 500 26.90 1.06 -9.54
C THR A 500 25.74 1.40 -8.60
N ALA A 501 25.89 2.44 -7.78
CA ALA A 501 24.81 2.92 -6.92
C ALA A 501 23.55 3.28 -7.74
N ASP A 502 23.72 3.90 -8.90
CA ASP A 502 22.62 4.28 -9.78
C ASP A 502 21.91 3.06 -10.36
N ASP A 503 22.65 1.96 -10.65
CA ASP A 503 22.04 0.72 -11.12
C ASP A 503 21.16 0.09 -10.03
N PHE A 504 21.67 0.01 -8.80
CA PHE A 504 20.89 -0.49 -7.66
C PHE A 504 19.62 0.33 -7.44
N GLN A 505 19.72 1.66 -7.52
CA GLN A 505 18.57 2.56 -7.39
C GLN A 505 17.56 2.35 -8.50
N ALA A 506 18.01 2.34 -9.75
CA ALA A 506 17.15 2.16 -10.93
C ALA A 506 16.44 0.79 -10.91
N LEU A 507 17.16 -0.27 -10.57
CA LEU A 507 16.64 -1.63 -10.48
C LEU A 507 15.69 -1.80 -9.29
N ALA A 508 15.98 -1.18 -8.13
CA ALA A 508 15.06 -1.18 -6.99
C ALA A 508 13.73 -0.52 -7.35
N LEU A 509 13.76 0.65 -7.99
CA LEU A 509 12.57 1.34 -8.49
C LEU A 509 11.83 0.54 -9.59
N ALA A 510 12.53 -0.39 -10.23
CA ALA A 510 11.99 -1.27 -11.26
C ALA A 510 11.36 -2.55 -10.73
N THR A 511 11.37 -2.80 -9.42
CA THR A 511 10.84 -4.02 -8.81
C THR A 511 9.36 -4.22 -9.16
N PRO A 512 8.97 -5.36 -9.77
CA PRO A 512 7.58 -5.63 -10.08
C PRO A 512 6.72 -5.81 -8.84
N GLY A 513 5.43 -5.45 -8.92
CA GLY A 513 4.45 -5.67 -7.86
C GLY A 513 4.53 -4.69 -6.68
N ILE A 514 5.33 -3.63 -6.79
CA ILE A 514 5.46 -2.60 -5.75
C ILE A 514 5.62 -1.22 -6.37
N ALA A 515 4.89 -0.24 -5.84
CA ALA A 515 5.05 1.17 -6.21
C ALA A 515 6.01 1.84 -5.22
N LEU A 516 7.27 2.01 -5.61
CA LEU A 516 8.26 2.78 -4.84
C LEU A 516 8.27 4.22 -5.31
N GLY A 517 8.24 5.15 -4.35
CA GLY A 517 8.41 6.59 -4.60
C GLY A 517 9.89 6.98 -4.69
N ARG A 518 10.77 6.26 -3.98
CA ARG A 518 12.21 6.52 -3.94
C ARG A 518 13.00 5.29 -3.55
N ALA A 519 14.22 5.19 -4.06
CA ALA A 519 15.27 4.30 -3.58
C ALA A 519 16.57 5.10 -3.42
N GLN A 520 17.37 4.80 -2.41
CA GLN A 520 18.68 5.42 -2.19
C GLN A 520 19.70 4.37 -1.74
N VAL A 521 20.91 4.45 -2.24
CA VAL A 521 21.98 3.49 -1.97
C VAL A 521 23.01 4.06 -1.01
N ALA A 522 23.32 3.32 0.05
CA ALA A 522 24.43 3.59 0.96
C ALA A 522 25.48 2.50 0.77
N GLN A 523 26.58 2.87 0.08
CA GLN A 523 27.71 1.97 -0.16
C GLN A 523 28.50 1.77 1.12
N GLY A 524 28.87 0.53 1.41
CA GLY A 524 29.68 0.18 2.57
C GLY A 524 28.96 0.29 3.91
N LEU A 525 27.64 0.55 3.94
CA LEU A 525 26.84 0.53 5.14
C LEU A 525 26.42 -0.92 5.46
N MET A 526 26.97 -1.49 6.52
CA MET A 526 26.59 -2.80 7.03
C MET A 526 25.69 -2.62 8.27
N PRO A 527 24.39 -2.91 8.17
CA PRO A 527 23.47 -2.75 9.29
C PRO A 527 23.79 -3.74 10.40
N GLY A 528 23.73 -3.30 11.64
CA GLY A 528 23.87 -4.10 12.86
C GLY A 528 22.54 -4.24 13.61
N ALA A 529 22.56 -4.99 14.71
CA ALA A 529 21.39 -5.15 15.58
C ALA A 529 20.93 -3.85 16.26
N ASN A 530 21.82 -2.86 16.33
CA ASN A 530 21.55 -1.52 16.84
C ASN A 530 22.49 -0.50 16.18
N ALA A 531 22.33 0.77 16.48
CA ALA A 531 23.13 1.85 15.94
C ALA A 531 24.66 1.67 16.21
N ALA A 532 25.04 1.19 17.38
CA ALA A 532 26.44 0.97 17.75
C ALA A 532 27.09 -0.22 17.00
N ALA A 533 26.29 -1.19 16.58
CA ALA A 533 26.74 -2.35 15.82
C ALA A 533 26.74 -2.10 14.29
N THR A 534 26.12 -1.01 13.83
CA THR A 534 26.11 -0.62 12.40
C THR A 534 27.47 -0.06 12.00
N ARG A 535 28.01 -0.55 10.90
CA ARG A 535 29.33 -0.20 10.38
C ARG A 535 29.23 0.52 9.05
N THR A 536 30.08 1.51 8.85
CA THR A 536 30.23 2.22 7.56
C THR A 536 31.59 1.92 6.95
N GLY A 537 31.71 2.06 5.63
CA GLY A 537 32.96 1.84 4.91
C GLY A 537 33.36 0.35 4.77
N VAL A 538 32.43 -0.59 4.90
CA VAL A 538 32.68 -2.02 4.72
C VAL A 538 32.73 -2.37 3.24
N PRO A 539 33.88 -2.86 2.69
CA PRO A 539 33.97 -3.20 1.28
C PRO A 539 33.02 -4.35 0.89
N GLY A 540 32.47 -4.28 -0.33
CA GLY A 540 31.59 -5.31 -0.87
C GLY A 540 30.17 -5.32 -0.29
N VAL A 541 29.86 -4.40 0.63
CA VAL A 541 28.52 -4.23 1.20
C VAL A 541 27.77 -3.11 0.48
N VAL A 542 26.52 -3.40 0.12
CA VAL A 542 25.60 -2.42 -0.47
C VAL A 542 24.27 -2.47 0.29
N SER A 543 23.87 -1.35 0.87
CA SER A 543 22.58 -1.16 1.51
C SER A 543 21.68 -0.28 0.64
N VAL A 544 20.49 -0.78 0.32
CA VAL A 544 19.47 -0.09 -0.49
C VAL A 544 18.31 0.28 0.42
N PHE A 545 18.09 1.57 0.59
CA PHE A 545 16.93 2.11 1.31
C PHE A 545 15.80 2.34 0.32
N ILE A 546 14.59 1.94 0.69
CA ILE A 546 13.40 2.10 -0.14
C ILE A 546 12.28 2.78 0.61
N TRP A 547 11.51 3.59 -0.12
CA TRP A 547 10.30 4.25 0.37
C TRP A 547 9.14 3.92 -0.55
N PRO A 548 8.03 3.41 -0.02
CA PRO A 548 6.80 3.25 -0.80
C PRO A 548 6.25 4.61 -1.23
N ASN A 549 5.54 4.64 -2.34
CA ASN A 549 4.89 5.86 -2.80
C ASN A 549 3.69 6.18 -1.91
N GLN A 550 3.75 7.30 -1.19
CA GLN A 550 2.69 7.77 -0.29
C GLN A 550 2.53 9.30 -0.42
N PRO A 551 1.30 9.82 -0.23
CA PRO A 551 1.07 11.26 -0.18
C PRO A 551 1.72 11.87 1.07
N ILE A 552 2.01 13.17 1.00
CA ILE A 552 2.56 13.94 2.12
C ILE A 552 1.58 13.91 3.29
N ALA A 553 2.08 13.51 4.47
CA ALA A 553 1.30 13.45 5.70
C ALA A 553 2.21 13.71 6.92
N PHE A 554 1.62 14.11 8.03
CA PHE A 554 2.31 14.14 9.31
C PHE A 554 2.43 12.71 9.89
N GLY A 555 3.45 12.48 10.70
CA GLY A 555 3.72 11.19 11.33
C GLY A 555 5.01 10.54 10.83
N ASN A 556 5.10 9.21 10.90
CA ASN A 556 6.34 8.47 10.61
C ASN A 556 6.73 8.44 9.12
N GLY A 557 5.88 8.98 8.24
CA GLY A 557 6.16 9.06 6.80
C GLY A 557 6.07 7.70 6.08
N PRO A 558 6.55 7.64 4.83
CA PRO A 558 6.51 6.42 4.04
C PRO A 558 7.57 5.42 4.51
N VAL A 559 7.18 4.46 5.35
CA VAL A 559 8.05 3.37 5.81
C VAL A 559 7.72 2.11 5.02
N ALA A 560 8.76 1.46 4.45
CA ALA A 560 8.59 0.22 3.72
C ALA A 560 8.23 -0.94 4.66
N THR A 561 7.27 -1.75 4.26
CA THR A 561 6.91 -2.98 5.01
C THR A 561 7.95 -4.08 4.77
N LEU A 562 8.03 -5.04 5.67
CA LEU A 562 8.96 -6.16 5.54
C LEU A 562 8.72 -6.96 4.25
N ALA A 563 7.46 -7.14 3.84
CA ALA A 563 7.10 -7.78 2.57
C ALA A 563 7.67 -7.01 1.36
N GLN A 564 7.63 -5.68 1.40
CA GLN A 564 8.21 -4.82 0.36
C GLN A 564 9.74 -4.94 0.32
N LEU A 565 10.39 -4.94 1.50
CA LEU A 565 11.84 -5.16 1.59
C LEU A 565 12.24 -6.52 0.98
N GLN A 566 11.46 -7.55 1.26
CA GLN A 566 11.69 -8.90 0.74
C GLN A 566 11.53 -8.99 -0.78
N LEU A 567 10.50 -8.36 -1.35
CA LEU A 567 10.29 -8.32 -2.80
C LEU A 567 11.44 -7.62 -3.52
N VAL A 568 11.88 -6.46 -3.01
CA VAL A 568 13.01 -5.72 -3.60
C VAL A 568 14.31 -6.52 -3.45
N PHE A 569 14.53 -7.15 -2.30
CA PHE A 569 15.70 -7.99 -2.10
C PHE A 569 15.74 -9.16 -3.09
N ALA A 570 14.64 -9.92 -3.23
CA ALA A 570 14.57 -11.05 -4.16
C ALA A 570 14.80 -10.62 -5.63
N TRP A 571 14.31 -9.44 -6.00
CA TRP A 571 14.50 -8.86 -7.32
C TRP A 571 15.95 -8.45 -7.58
N LEU A 572 16.57 -7.75 -6.64
CA LEU A 572 17.95 -7.27 -6.76
C LEU A 572 18.97 -8.42 -6.66
N GLN A 573 18.73 -9.42 -5.79
CA GLN A 573 19.66 -10.54 -5.55
C GLN A 573 20.02 -11.30 -6.82
N GLN A 574 19.09 -11.42 -7.77
CA GLN A 574 19.34 -12.09 -9.05
C GLN A 574 20.20 -11.25 -10.01
N ARG A 575 20.48 -9.99 -9.67
CA ARG A 575 21.12 -8.99 -10.54
C ARG A 575 22.44 -8.45 -10.00
N ILE A 576 22.80 -8.79 -8.76
CA ILE A 576 24.04 -8.35 -8.13
C ILE A 576 25.25 -9.15 -8.61
N LEU A 577 26.44 -8.57 -8.48
CA LEU A 577 27.70 -9.27 -8.74
C LEU A 577 28.01 -10.28 -7.65
N ILE A 578 28.70 -11.35 -8.03
CA ILE A 578 29.21 -12.35 -7.09
C ILE A 578 30.14 -11.67 -6.08
N GLY A 579 29.93 -11.90 -4.79
CA GLY A 579 30.70 -11.30 -3.70
C GLY A 579 30.15 -10.01 -3.15
N THR A 580 29.06 -9.47 -3.73
CA THR A 580 28.34 -8.33 -3.14
C THR A 580 27.40 -8.81 -2.04
N GLN A 581 27.52 -8.22 -0.85
CA GLN A 581 26.58 -8.45 0.25
C GLN A 581 25.51 -7.35 0.20
N LEU A 582 24.27 -7.78 -0.15
CA LEU A 582 23.12 -6.88 -0.31
C LEU A 582 22.29 -6.84 0.97
N PHE A 583 21.92 -5.62 1.37
CA PHE A 583 20.90 -5.36 2.38
C PHE A 583 19.82 -4.45 1.77
N VAL A 584 18.55 -4.73 2.05
CA VAL A 584 17.44 -3.85 1.71
C VAL A 584 16.80 -3.38 3.02
N LEU A 585 16.65 -2.07 3.17
CA LEU A 585 16.32 -1.42 4.44
C LEU A 585 15.16 -0.43 4.28
N ALA A 586 14.37 -0.29 5.33
CA ALA A 586 13.57 0.90 5.55
C ALA A 586 14.43 1.97 6.24
N ALA A 587 14.27 3.24 5.89
CA ALA A 587 14.91 4.32 6.63
C ALA A 587 14.23 4.47 8.00
N GLU A 588 15.02 4.76 9.03
CA GLU A 588 14.53 4.98 10.38
C GLU A 588 13.96 6.39 10.51
N PRO A 589 12.65 6.55 10.82
CA PRO A 589 12.06 7.86 11.03
C PRO A 589 12.45 8.41 12.39
N VAL A 590 12.97 9.63 12.43
CA VAL A 590 13.25 10.37 13.67
C VAL A 590 12.12 11.37 13.89
N PRO A 591 11.31 11.21 14.94
CA PRO A 591 10.21 12.12 15.22
C PRO A 591 10.70 13.55 15.49
N VAL A 592 10.20 14.51 14.70
CA VAL A 592 10.51 15.94 14.80
C VAL A 592 9.20 16.71 14.84
N TYR A 593 9.15 17.77 15.65
CA TYR A 593 8.07 18.74 15.65
C TYR A 593 8.65 20.13 15.40
N ALA A 594 7.97 20.95 14.60
CA ALA A 594 8.40 22.31 14.30
C ALA A 594 7.39 23.32 14.86
N SER A 595 7.87 24.35 15.51
CA SER A 595 7.05 25.48 15.97
C SER A 595 7.56 26.75 15.32
N VAL A 596 6.65 27.51 14.71
CA VAL A 596 6.97 28.68 13.90
C VAL A 596 6.16 29.89 14.36
N ALA A 597 6.81 31.04 14.52
CA ALA A 597 6.16 32.31 14.66
C ALA A 597 6.25 33.08 13.34
N ILE A 598 5.10 33.51 12.80
CA ILE A 598 5.01 34.25 11.54
C ILE A 598 4.27 35.57 11.72
N GLN A 599 4.61 36.54 10.89
CA GLN A 599 3.82 37.77 10.68
C GLN A 599 3.04 37.62 9.38
N VAL A 600 1.74 37.86 9.43
CA VAL A 600 0.86 37.75 8.26
C VAL A 600 0.78 39.11 7.56
N LEU A 601 0.79 39.11 6.23
CA LEU A 601 0.60 40.31 5.42
C LEU A 601 -0.76 40.93 5.71
N ASN A 602 -0.80 42.29 5.84
CA ASN A 602 -2.04 43.02 6.03
C ASN A 602 -3.05 42.72 4.91
N GLY A 603 -4.23 42.23 5.28
CA GLY A 603 -5.28 41.86 4.33
C GLY A 603 -5.19 40.43 3.77
N ALA A 604 -4.17 39.65 4.14
CA ALA A 604 -4.12 38.25 3.83
C ALA A 604 -4.93 37.40 4.82
N ASP A 605 -5.42 36.27 4.37
CA ASP A 605 -6.07 35.26 5.22
C ASP A 605 -5.05 34.58 6.13
N ALA A 606 -5.14 34.84 7.44
CA ALA A 606 -4.24 34.30 8.43
C ALA A 606 -4.34 32.76 8.50
N LEU A 607 -5.53 32.15 8.34
CA LEU A 607 -5.72 30.73 8.35
C LEU A 607 -5.06 30.07 7.13
N ALA A 608 -5.22 30.67 5.96
CA ALA A 608 -4.57 30.19 4.73
C ALA A 608 -3.04 30.29 4.84
N ALA A 609 -2.49 31.36 5.44
CA ALA A 609 -1.05 31.48 5.68
C ALA A 609 -0.52 30.40 6.65
N VAL A 610 -1.24 30.14 7.75
CA VAL A 610 -0.90 29.06 8.71
C VAL A 610 -0.90 27.71 8.04
N GLN A 611 -1.95 27.35 7.30
CA GLN A 611 -2.04 26.09 6.57
C GLN A 611 -0.95 25.97 5.50
N GLY A 612 -0.67 27.08 4.81
CA GLY A 612 0.41 27.13 3.83
C GLY A 612 1.79 26.84 4.43
N VAL A 613 2.10 27.39 5.61
CA VAL A 613 3.34 27.10 6.34
C VAL A 613 3.41 25.63 6.76
N GLN A 614 2.33 25.08 7.30
CA GLN A 614 2.25 23.68 7.69
C GLN A 614 2.52 22.76 6.50
N GLN A 615 1.89 23.01 5.36
CA GLN A 615 2.06 22.23 4.14
C GLN A 615 3.48 22.40 3.55
N ALA A 616 4.01 23.61 3.54
CA ALA A 616 5.36 23.87 3.01
C ALA A 616 6.44 23.14 3.81
N LEU A 617 6.36 23.15 5.14
CA LEU A 617 7.31 22.46 5.99
C LEU A 617 7.15 20.92 5.92
N ALA A 618 5.91 20.42 5.84
CA ALA A 618 5.64 19.00 5.63
C ALA A 618 6.20 18.53 4.28
N ALA A 619 5.99 19.30 3.22
CA ALA A 619 6.54 19.00 1.90
C ALA A 619 8.07 19.05 1.89
N TYR A 620 8.67 20.04 2.55
CA TYR A 620 10.13 20.20 2.56
C TYR A 620 10.84 19.05 3.29
N LEU A 621 10.33 18.61 4.44
CA LEU A 621 10.91 17.51 5.20
C LEU A 621 10.52 16.11 4.68
N TRP A 622 9.71 16.05 3.63
CA TRP A 622 9.22 14.78 3.09
C TRP A 622 10.32 13.96 2.44
N PRO A 623 10.44 12.64 2.72
CA PRO A 623 11.52 11.82 2.18
C PRO A 623 11.37 11.46 0.70
N LEU A 624 10.20 11.70 0.09
CA LEU A 624 9.96 11.48 -1.33
C LEU A 624 10.03 12.78 -2.15
N PRO A 625 10.28 12.74 -3.45
CA PRO A 625 10.13 13.90 -4.32
C PRO A 625 8.69 14.47 -4.26
N PRO A 626 8.48 15.80 -4.27
CA PRO A 626 9.49 16.86 -4.44
C PRO A 626 10.07 17.39 -3.11
N GLY A 627 10.12 16.59 -2.05
CA GLY A 627 10.69 17.00 -0.77
C GLY A 627 12.22 17.21 -0.80
N GLY A 628 12.74 17.72 0.29
CA GLY A 628 14.16 18.01 0.45
C GLY A 628 14.64 19.28 -0.29
N PRO A 629 15.88 19.69 -0.04
CA PRO A 629 16.44 20.89 -0.64
C PRO A 629 16.60 20.82 -2.16
N ASP A 630 16.87 19.63 -2.69
CA ASP A 630 17.10 19.38 -4.12
C ASP A 630 15.84 18.82 -4.83
N GLN A 631 14.68 18.82 -4.17
CA GLN A 631 13.42 18.28 -4.67
C GLN A 631 13.46 16.77 -5.05
N THR A 632 14.44 16.05 -4.52
CA THR A 632 14.61 14.60 -4.74
C THR A 632 14.19 13.75 -3.54
N GLY A 633 13.56 14.37 -2.54
CA GLY A 633 13.27 13.84 -1.22
C GLY A 633 14.36 14.19 -0.20
N TRP A 634 14.02 14.21 1.09
CA TRP A 634 15.00 14.51 2.13
C TRP A 634 16.16 13.48 2.14
N PRO A 635 17.42 13.92 2.06
CA PRO A 635 18.55 13.00 2.04
C PRO A 635 18.72 12.22 3.36
N LEU A 636 19.15 10.95 3.27
CA LEU A 636 19.52 10.16 4.44
C LEU A 636 20.65 10.84 5.25
N GLY A 637 20.52 10.83 6.57
CA GLY A 637 21.53 11.34 7.49
C GLY A 637 21.75 12.85 7.46
N ARG A 638 20.98 13.60 6.67
CA ARG A 638 21.10 15.06 6.62
C ARG A 638 20.48 15.67 7.87
N THR A 639 21.27 16.49 8.57
CA THR A 639 20.81 17.27 9.72
C THR A 639 19.69 18.23 9.34
N VAL A 640 18.64 18.29 10.16
CA VAL A 640 17.57 19.28 10.03
C VAL A 640 17.97 20.53 10.80
N ALA A 641 17.95 21.70 10.15
CA ALA A 641 18.28 22.98 10.76
C ALA A 641 17.05 23.91 10.81
N SER A 642 16.89 24.63 11.93
CA SER A 642 15.79 25.60 12.11
C SER A 642 15.80 26.72 11.06
N ASP A 643 16.98 27.16 10.63
CA ASP A 643 17.15 28.26 9.67
C ASP A 643 16.66 27.90 8.26
N GLU A 644 16.82 26.62 7.86
CA GLU A 644 16.28 26.13 6.61
C GLU A 644 14.74 26.16 6.63
N LEU A 645 14.12 25.73 7.74
CA LEU A 645 12.67 25.76 7.91
C LEU A 645 12.12 27.20 7.99
N LEU A 646 12.86 28.11 8.65
CA LEU A 646 12.55 29.52 8.66
C LEU A 646 12.45 30.08 7.24
N THR A 647 13.45 29.75 6.41
CA THR A 647 13.47 30.17 5.00
C THR A 647 12.28 29.63 4.20
N GLN A 648 11.87 28.39 4.45
CA GLN A 648 10.72 27.78 3.78
C GLN A 648 9.41 28.44 4.23
N ALA A 649 9.24 28.70 5.53
CA ALA A 649 8.06 29.38 6.09
C ALA A 649 7.91 30.79 5.54
N ALA A 650 9.02 31.56 5.42
CA ALA A 650 9.02 32.91 4.89
C ALA A 650 8.64 33.03 3.40
N ARG A 651 8.74 31.93 2.64
CA ARG A 651 8.36 31.88 1.21
C ARG A 651 6.88 31.64 0.96
N VAL A 652 6.11 31.34 1.99
CA VAL A 652 4.68 31.03 1.86
C VAL A 652 3.88 32.28 1.53
N ALA A 653 2.96 32.17 0.58
CA ALA A 653 2.08 33.28 0.22
C ALA A 653 1.24 33.73 1.42
N GLY A 654 1.16 35.04 1.66
CA GLY A 654 0.46 35.63 2.80
C GLY A 654 1.32 35.82 4.06
N VAL A 655 2.55 35.27 4.10
CA VAL A 655 3.54 35.51 5.16
C VAL A 655 4.36 36.76 4.82
N LEU A 656 4.39 37.73 5.76
CA LEU A 656 5.23 38.93 5.66
C LEU A 656 6.65 38.63 6.12
N ALA A 657 6.78 37.95 7.25
CA ALA A 657 8.07 37.50 7.81
C ALA A 657 7.85 36.23 8.65
N ALA A 658 8.88 35.41 8.72
CA ALA A 658 8.98 34.33 9.71
C ALA A 658 10.01 34.78 10.75
N ASP A 659 9.56 34.94 12.00
CA ASP A 659 10.37 35.54 13.05
C ASP A 659 11.27 34.51 13.73
N GLN A 660 10.73 33.34 14.01
CA GLN A 660 11.45 32.28 14.72
C GLN A 660 10.90 30.89 14.37
N VAL A 661 11.81 29.92 14.27
CA VAL A 661 11.50 28.49 14.22
C VAL A 661 12.22 27.79 15.36
N VAL A 662 11.48 26.98 16.11
CA VAL A 662 12.03 26.09 17.12
C VAL A 662 11.75 24.64 16.68
N LEU A 663 12.80 23.84 16.57
CA LEU A 663 12.71 22.43 16.35
C LEU A 663 12.60 21.70 17.69
N TYR A 664 11.86 20.61 17.69
CA TYR A 664 11.78 19.71 18.82
C TYR A 664 12.06 18.29 18.35
N GLN A 665 12.91 17.61 19.06
CA GLN A 665 13.20 16.19 18.88
C GLN A 665 12.57 15.40 20.01
N GLN A 666 11.94 14.28 19.72
CA GLN A 666 11.42 13.39 20.74
C GLN A 666 12.57 12.62 21.41
N SER A 667 12.64 12.68 22.73
CA SER A 667 13.60 11.94 23.56
C SER A 667 12.90 11.44 24.80
N ASN A 668 12.95 10.14 25.08
CA ASN A 668 12.41 9.50 26.28
C ASN A 668 10.99 9.97 26.68
N SER A 669 10.06 9.96 25.74
CA SER A 669 8.67 10.37 25.92
C SER A 669 8.46 11.88 26.22
N ALA A 670 9.43 12.73 25.90
CA ALA A 670 9.32 14.18 25.97
C ALA A 670 9.87 14.86 24.72
N TRP A 671 9.38 16.08 24.43
CA TRP A 671 9.94 16.94 23.42
C TRP A 671 11.08 17.77 24.00
N SER A 672 12.24 17.76 23.36
CA SER A 672 13.36 18.62 23.69
C SER A 672 13.62 19.62 22.55
N ALA A 673 13.70 20.91 22.91
CA ALA A 673 13.99 21.97 21.94
C ALA A 673 15.44 21.86 21.42
N ALA A 674 15.61 22.07 20.12
CA ALA A 674 16.90 22.04 19.46
C ALA A 674 16.92 23.06 18.31
N THR A 675 18.09 23.60 17.97
CA THR A 675 18.28 24.39 16.76
C THR A 675 18.59 23.51 15.54
N THR A 676 19.14 22.32 15.80
CA THR A 676 19.45 21.31 14.79
C THR A 676 19.12 19.92 15.31
N VAL A 677 18.62 19.05 14.43
CA VAL A 677 18.42 17.63 14.71
C VAL A 677 19.41 16.84 13.86
N ALA A 678 20.43 16.29 14.49
CA ALA A 678 21.42 15.46 13.82
C ALA A 678 20.84 14.06 13.55
N LEU A 679 21.01 13.57 12.34
CA LEU A 679 20.52 12.26 11.91
C LEU A 679 21.66 11.30 11.61
N GLN A 680 21.48 10.03 11.92
CA GLN A 680 22.42 8.97 11.52
C GLN A 680 22.28 8.69 10.00
N PRO A 681 23.31 8.11 9.35
CA PRO A 681 23.30 7.86 7.89
C PRO A 681 22.12 7.02 7.36
N TRP A 682 21.34 6.39 8.20
CA TRP A 682 20.16 5.59 7.87
C TRP A 682 18.85 6.22 8.32
N GLN A 683 18.90 7.44 8.85
CA GLN A 683 17.75 8.14 9.42
C GLN A 683 17.22 9.24 8.50
N VAL A 684 15.91 9.48 8.58
CA VAL A 684 15.20 10.60 7.95
C VAL A 684 14.32 11.30 8.99
N PRO A 685 14.02 12.60 8.85
CA PRO A 685 13.09 13.28 9.73
C PRO A 685 11.66 12.79 9.50
N ALA A 686 10.90 12.65 10.56
CA ALA A 686 9.48 12.33 10.56
C ALA A 686 8.71 13.44 11.24
N LEU A 687 8.15 14.36 10.46
CA LEU A 687 7.47 15.54 10.98
C LEU A 687 6.12 15.15 11.59
N GLN A 688 6.02 15.21 12.92
CA GLN A 688 4.81 14.83 13.67
C GLN A 688 3.74 15.94 13.64
N GLY A 689 4.15 17.18 13.44
CA GLY A 689 3.24 18.32 13.33
C GLY A 689 4.00 19.63 13.26
N VAL A 690 3.25 20.71 12.92
CA VAL A 690 3.76 22.07 12.87
C VAL A 690 2.81 22.97 13.66
N GLY A 691 3.31 23.57 14.76
CA GLY A 691 2.65 24.64 15.47
C GLY A 691 2.97 25.98 14.83
N VAL A 692 1.96 26.78 14.53
CA VAL A 692 2.18 28.12 13.96
C VAL A 692 1.45 29.16 14.81
N SER A 693 2.18 30.21 15.26
CA SER A 693 1.60 31.40 15.87
C SER A 693 1.67 32.60 14.92
N THR A 694 0.65 33.43 14.97
CA THR A 694 0.55 34.68 14.19
C THR A 694 0.62 35.93 15.07
N ASP A 695 0.90 35.76 16.34
CA ASP A 695 1.01 36.78 17.34
C ASP A 695 2.44 36.90 17.89
N SER A 696 2.68 37.94 18.72
CA SER A 696 3.98 38.21 19.34
C SER A 696 4.33 37.29 20.49
N SER A 697 3.57 36.23 20.78
CA SER A 697 3.81 35.30 21.88
C SER A 697 4.98 34.33 21.63
N GLY A 698 5.49 34.31 20.40
CA GLY A 698 6.54 33.37 19.96
C GLY A 698 5.99 32.04 19.49
N PRO A 699 6.89 31.08 19.08
CA PRO A 699 6.48 29.77 18.60
C PRO A 699 5.75 28.97 19.68
N PRO A 700 4.59 28.34 19.35
CA PRO A 700 3.82 27.59 20.35
C PRO A 700 4.57 26.32 20.79
N ALA A 701 4.40 25.88 22.04
CA ALA A 701 4.97 24.62 22.51
C ALA A 701 4.31 23.43 21.79
N PRO A 702 5.06 22.32 21.52
CA PRO A 702 4.48 21.13 20.96
C PRO A 702 3.45 20.51 21.94
N PRO A 703 2.43 19.79 21.42
CA PRO A 703 1.50 19.08 22.27
C PRO A 703 2.24 18.05 23.12
N PRO A 704 1.80 17.80 24.37
CA PRO A 704 2.42 16.78 25.21
C PRO A 704 2.28 15.42 24.51
N LEU A 705 3.36 14.62 24.60
CA LEU A 705 3.30 13.23 24.13
C LEU A 705 2.34 12.47 25.06
N THR A 706 1.21 12.00 24.54
CA THR A 706 0.24 11.21 25.30
C THR A 706 0.84 9.83 25.58
N GLY A 707 1.43 9.69 26.76
CA GLY A 707 2.11 8.47 27.17
C GLY A 707 2.52 8.42 28.63
N SER A 708 1.64 8.81 29.55
CA SER A 708 1.59 8.32 30.94
C SER A 708 0.38 8.94 31.65
N GLY A 709 -0.61 8.13 31.90
CA GLY A 709 -1.58 8.16 32.98
C GLY A 709 -2.25 9.48 33.35
N GLY A 710 -3.53 9.63 33.04
CA GLY A 710 -4.40 10.62 33.61
C GLY A 710 -5.53 11.03 32.69
N ASP A 711 -6.54 10.22 32.68
CA ASP A 711 -7.97 10.48 32.48
C ASP A 711 -8.38 11.84 31.88
N THR A 712 -8.97 11.79 30.69
CA THR A 712 -10.32 12.23 30.31
C THR A 712 -10.48 12.11 28.81
N GLY A 713 -11.47 11.31 28.41
CA GLY A 713 -11.82 11.05 27.03
C GLY A 713 -12.00 12.30 26.18
N THR A 714 -11.29 12.26 25.09
CA THR A 714 -11.64 12.68 23.73
C THR A 714 -10.37 12.54 22.90
N GLY A 715 -10.39 11.74 21.84
CA GLY A 715 -9.26 11.58 20.93
C GLY A 715 -8.77 12.92 20.39
N PRO A 716 -7.53 13.02 19.86
CA PRO A 716 -6.99 14.25 19.30
C PRO A 716 -7.75 14.60 18.03
N THR A 717 -8.85 15.33 18.20
CA THR A 717 -9.43 16.11 17.15
C THR A 717 -8.46 17.25 16.90
N LEU A 718 -7.91 17.37 15.71
CA LEU A 718 -7.23 18.57 15.23
C LEU A 718 -8.26 19.72 15.24
N VAL A 719 -8.37 20.40 16.37
CA VAL A 719 -9.14 21.64 16.47
C VAL A 719 -8.14 22.79 16.32
N PRO A 720 -8.23 23.60 15.27
CA PRO A 720 -7.48 24.85 15.23
C PRO A 720 -7.97 25.72 16.39
N ILE A 721 -7.03 26.19 17.22
CA ILE A 721 -7.32 27.20 18.22
C ILE A 721 -7.67 28.48 17.47
N VAL A 722 -8.95 28.78 17.37
CA VAL A 722 -9.44 30.08 16.89
C VAL A 722 -9.27 31.08 18.05
N PRO A 723 -8.52 32.15 17.88
CA PRO A 723 -8.48 33.22 18.88
C PRO A 723 -9.88 33.78 19.08
N LYS A 724 -10.37 33.85 20.32
CA LYS A 724 -11.58 34.61 20.65
C LYS A 724 -11.24 36.07 20.40
N THR A 725 -11.69 36.60 19.30
CA THR A 725 -11.80 38.07 19.14
C THR A 725 -12.94 38.56 20.03
N CYS A 726 -12.63 39.45 20.97
CA CYS A 726 -13.63 40.33 21.58
C CYS A 726 -14.21 41.28 20.56
#